data_3dbd27432d2702cb22b7e022f7a91912
#
_entry.id   3dbd27432d2702cb22b7e022f7a91912
#
_cell.length_a   1.000
_cell.length_b   1.000
_cell.length_c   1.000
_cell.angle_alpha   90.00
_cell.angle_beta   90.00
_cell.angle_gamma   90.00
#
_symmetry.space_group_name_H-M   'P 1'
#
loop_
_entity.id
_entity.type
_entity.pdbx_description
1 polymer ?
#
loop_
_entity_poly.entity_id
_entity_poly.type
_entity_poly.pdbx_seq_one_letter_code
_entity_poly.pdbx_strand_id
1 'polypeptide(L)'
;MKRALLSLIVLGSLLAAAPLAGQEKKSPQDLPLEYRKWLEEDVAYIITPKEKDVFLRLESDKDRALFMGAFWKQRDPDPNTEENEFRQEHYRRIQYANQFFGRDSPGAGWRSDMGRIYIILGEPKSVEKFENLYDIKPTIIWFFSDMAELGLPNSFNVVFFKRENQGEYRIYSPLSDGPQNLLVHYAGDMTSYSLAYQELMDKEPAVATVSLSLIPGESQAMLSPSIPSEILLQKQIPVSSYERVKDDYADKLLKYKDIIDVDYSANYIDNDNLLKVHRDASGVAYVHYLIEPARLSLEKSGPEYRADLEINGIVSDERGTTVYQFDRAAPIRLGLDQFEKIKANPFSFQDVFPLVPGRYTVSILWKNRLTKAFTSLEADVLVPDSQAFWMSSPVLAYRIDRESRFRGQSKSFLFNNVQFVPSSRQVFQTGEILYLSYGLVNLPEDVRRGGSVAYTILKEGVEVKRSSRSLQGVPRSVDILEEFPLTGFSSASYELRIAVLGPDSTERLLTKTHFDITPLGALLRPWIISLPQAPSTSPETANTLGLQYLQKNDPAQARPLLQSAHDRAPESAPFARDLCRVLFLAKEYAGIKSIAQPYLGDDRKFDFLQMMGDVSRALGEHAQAIVYYKDYLGHFGMNIQVLNGIGHSEMALGNTAGALYAFEKSLELNPKQDDLLALVKSLKEKK
;
A
#
# COMPACT_ATOMS: atom_id res chain seq x y z
N MET A 1 23.69 -36.74 5.37
CA MET A 1 23.12 -35.65 6.20
C MET A 1 22.07 -34.93 5.33
N LYS A 2 20.80 -35.21 5.63
CA LYS A 2 19.65 -34.88 4.80
C LYS A 2 19.25 -33.40 5.00
N ARG A 3 19.36 -32.57 3.97
CA ARG A 3 18.68 -31.29 3.91
C ARG A 3 17.34 -31.53 3.20
N ALA A 4 16.27 -31.50 3.97
CA ALA A 4 14.92 -31.44 3.43
C ALA A 4 14.69 -30.04 2.86
N LEU A 5 14.62 -29.91 1.53
CA LEU A 5 13.98 -28.79 0.87
C LEU A 5 12.46 -28.99 1.02
N LEU A 6 11.82 -28.18 1.86
CA LEU A 6 10.38 -28.02 1.82
C LEU A 6 10.06 -27.15 0.59
N SER A 7 9.77 -27.79 -0.52
CA SER A 7 9.08 -27.15 -1.65
C SER A 7 7.62 -27.00 -1.25
N LEU A 8 7.21 -25.82 -0.84
CA LEU A 8 5.79 -25.47 -0.67
C LEU A 8 5.16 -25.46 -2.05
N ILE A 9 4.43 -26.49 -2.37
CA ILE A 9 3.55 -26.56 -3.54
C ILE A 9 2.37 -25.61 -3.23
N VAL A 10 2.40 -24.42 -3.79
CA VAL A 10 1.22 -23.56 -3.86
C VAL A 10 0.32 -24.15 -4.94
N LEU A 11 -0.61 -24.99 -4.51
CA LEU A 11 -1.76 -25.37 -5.32
C LEU A 11 -2.51 -24.09 -5.68
N GLY A 12 -2.41 -23.68 -6.94
CA GLY A 12 -3.24 -22.61 -7.49
C GLY A 12 -4.70 -23.00 -7.44
N SER A 13 -5.37 -22.76 -6.31
CA SER A 13 -6.80 -22.60 -6.30
C SER A 13 -7.08 -21.40 -7.20
N LEU A 14 -7.76 -21.62 -8.33
CA LEU A 14 -8.52 -20.62 -9.04
C LEU A 14 -9.60 -20.08 -8.09
N LEU A 15 -9.22 -19.23 -7.16
CA LEU A 15 -10.11 -18.21 -6.68
C LEU A 15 -10.27 -17.25 -7.87
N ALA A 16 -11.37 -17.43 -8.61
CA ALA A 16 -11.89 -16.36 -9.44
C ALA A 16 -11.89 -15.12 -8.51
N ALA A 17 -11.00 -14.20 -8.78
CA ALA A 17 -11.09 -12.88 -8.20
C ALA A 17 -12.46 -12.37 -8.65
N ALA A 18 -13.44 -12.44 -7.76
CA ALA A 18 -14.63 -11.63 -7.90
C ALA A 18 -14.10 -10.20 -8.11
N PRO A 19 -14.67 -9.43 -9.06
CA PRO A 19 -14.31 -8.02 -9.18
C PRO A 19 -14.45 -7.45 -7.77
N LEU A 20 -13.55 -6.57 -7.38
CA LEU A 20 -13.68 -5.73 -6.21
C LEU A 20 -14.97 -4.91 -6.35
N ALA A 21 -16.11 -5.59 -6.20
CA ALA A 21 -17.35 -4.95 -5.84
C ALA A 21 -17.03 -4.31 -4.50
N GLY A 22 -17.04 -2.98 -4.46
CA GLY A 22 -16.72 -2.23 -3.27
C GLY A 22 -17.46 -2.84 -2.10
N GLN A 23 -16.73 -3.28 -1.07
CA GLN A 23 -17.31 -3.91 0.11
C GLN A 23 -18.39 -2.98 0.63
N GLU A 24 -19.60 -3.51 0.78
CA GLU A 24 -20.77 -2.72 1.16
C GLU A 24 -20.54 -2.16 2.56
N LYS A 25 -20.56 -0.83 2.68
CA LYS A 25 -20.35 -0.14 3.95
C LYS A 25 -21.51 -0.39 4.87
N LYS A 26 -21.25 -1.04 6.01
CA LYS A 26 -22.24 -1.26 7.05
C LYS A 26 -22.62 0.05 7.75
N SER A 27 -23.86 0.14 8.21
CA SER A 27 -24.25 1.17 9.16
C SER A 27 -23.68 0.82 10.56
N PRO A 28 -23.33 1.80 11.40
CA PRO A 28 -22.91 1.51 12.78
C PRO A 28 -23.93 0.64 13.55
N GLN A 29 -25.23 0.75 13.25
CA GLN A 29 -26.28 -0.06 13.85
C GLN A 29 -26.22 -1.54 13.49
N ASP A 30 -25.59 -1.88 12.37
CA ASP A 30 -25.43 -3.27 11.89
C ASP A 30 -24.27 -3.99 12.56
N LEU A 31 -23.47 -3.26 13.35
CA LEU A 31 -22.33 -3.82 14.08
C LEU A 31 -22.79 -4.51 15.37
N PRO A 32 -22.10 -5.59 15.82
CA PRO A 32 -22.21 -6.11 17.16
C PRO A 32 -22.03 -5.00 18.20
N LEU A 33 -22.72 -5.12 19.35
CA LEU A 33 -22.79 -4.08 20.37
C LEU A 33 -21.41 -3.59 20.85
N GLU A 34 -20.44 -4.50 20.98
CA GLU A 34 -19.08 -4.20 21.40
C GLU A 34 -18.38 -3.25 20.42
N TYR A 35 -18.42 -3.57 19.12
CA TYR A 35 -17.77 -2.75 18.07
C TYR A 35 -18.49 -1.43 17.83
N ARG A 36 -19.82 -1.42 17.97
CA ARG A 36 -20.59 -0.19 17.92
C ARG A 36 -20.24 0.73 19.09
N LYS A 37 -20.15 0.20 20.30
CA LYS A 37 -19.75 0.97 21.49
C LYS A 37 -18.32 1.53 21.31
N TRP A 38 -17.40 0.71 20.87
CA TRP A 38 -16.05 1.18 20.61
C TRP A 38 -16.03 2.34 19.61
N LEU A 39 -16.73 2.21 18.47
CA LEU A 39 -16.76 3.19 17.41
C LEU A 39 -17.47 4.51 17.79
N GLU A 40 -18.60 4.42 18.50
CA GLU A 40 -19.48 5.56 18.79
C GLU A 40 -19.25 6.17 20.17
N GLU A 41 -18.57 5.47 21.08
CA GLU A 41 -18.32 5.93 22.45
C GLU A 41 -16.83 6.03 22.76
N ASP A 42 -16.09 4.90 22.63
CA ASP A 42 -14.70 4.86 23.11
C ASP A 42 -13.76 5.73 22.27
N VAL A 43 -13.89 5.74 20.94
CA VAL A 43 -13.00 6.48 20.04
C VAL A 43 -13.67 7.61 19.25
N ALA A 44 -14.92 7.95 19.60
CA ALA A 44 -15.75 8.88 18.86
C ALA A 44 -15.09 10.24 18.55
N TYR A 45 -14.21 10.71 19.43
CA TYR A 45 -13.52 12.00 19.30
C TYR A 45 -12.09 11.93 18.76
N ILE A 46 -11.57 10.73 18.52
CA ILE A 46 -10.16 10.54 18.11
C ILE A 46 -9.99 9.72 16.85
N ILE A 47 -11.07 9.12 16.32
CA ILE A 47 -11.06 8.35 15.07
C ILE A 47 -11.17 9.27 13.86
N THR A 48 -10.32 9.05 12.84
CA THR A 48 -10.42 9.81 11.58
C THR A 48 -11.64 9.37 10.76
N PRO A 49 -12.17 10.23 9.89
CA PRO A 49 -13.24 9.84 8.96
C PRO A 49 -12.89 8.62 8.12
N LYS A 50 -11.64 8.50 7.69
CA LYS A 50 -11.11 7.39 6.89
C LYS A 50 -11.04 6.10 7.69
N GLU A 51 -10.50 6.14 8.91
CA GLU A 51 -10.48 4.99 9.82
C GLU A 51 -11.88 4.46 10.09
N LYS A 52 -12.84 5.39 10.33
CA LYS A 52 -14.25 5.03 10.54
C LYS A 52 -14.86 4.38 9.30
N ASP A 53 -14.58 4.90 8.11
CA ASP A 53 -15.05 4.33 6.85
C ASP A 53 -14.52 2.91 6.63
N VAL A 54 -13.23 2.70 6.84
CA VAL A 54 -12.59 1.39 6.74
C VAL A 54 -13.17 0.41 7.77
N PHE A 55 -13.31 0.82 9.03
CA PHE A 55 -13.86 -0.03 10.09
C PHE A 55 -15.27 -0.55 9.76
N LEU A 56 -16.10 0.29 9.13
CA LEU A 56 -17.46 -0.06 8.72
C LEU A 56 -17.51 -1.03 7.52
N ARG A 57 -16.41 -1.18 6.77
CA ARG A 57 -16.29 -2.14 5.65
C ARG A 57 -15.74 -3.50 6.09
N LEU A 58 -15.22 -3.61 7.32
CA LEU A 58 -14.69 -4.89 7.82
C LEU A 58 -15.82 -5.88 8.05
N GLU A 59 -15.64 -7.11 7.57
CA GLU A 59 -16.69 -8.13 7.56
C GLU A 59 -16.64 -9.03 8.79
N SER A 60 -15.42 -9.41 9.22
CA SER A 60 -15.24 -10.35 10.33
C SER A 60 -14.88 -9.65 11.65
N ASP A 61 -15.21 -10.29 12.77
CA ASP A 61 -14.84 -9.81 14.10
C ASP A 61 -13.32 -9.88 14.30
N LYS A 62 -12.65 -10.83 13.65
CA LYS A 62 -11.21 -10.92 13.64
C LYS A 62 -10.58 -9.67 13.00
N ASP A 63 -11.10 -9.22 11.85
CA ASP A 63 -10.58 -8.02 11.17
C ASP A 63 -10.81 -6.76 12.01
N ARG A 64 -11.98 -6.67 12.68
CA ARG A 64 -12.29 -5.54 13.58
C ARG A 64 -11.37 -5.51 14.79
N ALA A 65 -11.12 -6.65 15.41
CA ALA A 65 -10.18 -6.74 16.54
C ALA A 65 -8.75 -6.33 16.11
N LEU A 66 -8.33 -6.73 14.93
CA LEU A 66 -7.07 -6.32 14.29
C LEU A 66 -6.99 -4.82 14.10
N PHE A 67 -8.03 -4.26 13.51
CA PHE A 67 -8.12 -2.82 13.29
C PHE A 67 -8.02 -2.05 14.60
N MET A 68 -8.74 -2.46 15.63
CA MET A 68 -8.68 -1.85 16.96
C MET A 68 -7.28 -1.92 17.57
N GLY A 69 -6.58 -3.04 17.40
CA GLY A 69 -5.18 -3.17 17.80
C GLY A 69 -4.26 -2.20 17.06
N ALA A 70 -4.40 -2.13 15.74
CA ALA A 70 -3.64 -1.21 14.87
C ALA A 70 -3.94 0.26 15.20
N PHE A 71 -5.20 0.61 15.42
CA PHE A 71 -5.66 1.94 15.81
C PHE A 71 -4.93 2.49 17.04
N TRP A 72 -4.85 1.69 18.11
CA TRP A 72 -4.15 2.10 19.33
C TRP A 72 -2.63 2.16 19.12
N LYS A 73 -2.08 1.21 18.39
CA LYS A 73 -0.64 1.17 18.15
C LYS A 73 -0.12 2.33 17.28
N GLN A 74 -0.93 2.82 16.34
CA GLN A 74 -0.57 4.01 15.55
C GLN A 74 -0.54 5.31 16.38
N ARG A 75 -1.18 5.30 17.54
CA ARG A 75 -1.24 6.43 18.48
C ARG A 75 -0.30 6.26 19.67
N ASP A 76 0.47 5.19 19.71
CA ASP A 76 1.43 4.90 20.77
C ASP A 76 2.62 5.85 20.70
N PRO A 77 2.88 6.69 21.71
CA PRO A 77 3.97 7.65 21.68
C PRO A 77 5.34 6.99 21.87
N ASP A 78 5.43 5.86 22.58
CA ASP A 78 6.65 5.07 22.75
C ASP A 78 6.43 3.58 22.49
N PRO A 79 6.56 3.13 21.23
CA PRO A 79 6.37 1.72 20.86
C PRO A 79 7.34 0.74 21.54
N ASN A 80 8.32 1.21 22.32
CA ASN A 80 9.25 0.36 23.03
C ASN A 80 8.79 0.00 24.44
N THR A 81 7.71 0.63 24.93
CA THR A 81 7.06 0.26 26.19
C THR A 81 6.01 -0.82 25.94
N GLU A 82 5.73 -1.62 26.97
CA GLU A 82 4.70 -2.67 26.90
C GLU A 82 3.28 -2.08 26.96
N GLU A 83 3.16 -0.87 27.50
CA GLU A 83 1.91 -0.16 27.69
C GLU A 83 1.78 0.98 26.68
N ASN A 84 0.57 1.22 26.21
CA ASN A 84 0.27 2.34 25.32
C ASN A 84 -0.25 3.51 26.15
N GLU A 85 0.60 4.51 26.38
CA GLU A 85 0.32 5.65 27.26
C GLU A 85 -0.81 6.52 26.71
N PHE A 86 -0.90 6.68 25.39
CA PHE A 86 -1.99 7.42 24.77
C PHE A 86 -3.35 6.76 25.05
N ARG A 87 -3.41 5.43 24.92
CA ARG A 87 -4.64 4.67 25.19
C ARG A 87 -5.06 4.78 26.66
N GLN A 88 -4.11 4.65 27.58
CA GLN A 88 -4.38 4.78 29.01
C GLN A 88 -4.89 6.17 29.36
N GLU A 89 -4.22 7.22 28.87
CA GLU A 89 -4.63 8.60 29.10
C GLU A 89 -5.99 8.89 28.49
N HIS A 90 -6.27 8.39 27.30
CA HIS A 90 -7.57 8.55 26.65
C HIS A 90 -8.73 7.96 27.48
N TYR A 91 -8.57 6.72 27.94
CA TYR A 91 -9.60 6.10 28.81
C TYR A 91 -9.69 6.79 30.17
N ARG A 92 -8.58 7.27 30.73
CA ARG A 92 -8.58 8.08 31.94
C ARG A 92 -9.43 9.34 31.77
N ARG A 93 -9.29 10.03 30.64
CA ARG A 93 -10.08 11.22 30.32
C ARG A 93 -11.57 10.91 30.19
N ILE A 94 -11.93 9.81 29.55
CA ILE A 94 -13.35 9.37 29.48
C ILE A 94 -13.93 9.09 30.87
N GLN A 95 -13.19 8.38 31.71
CA GLN A 95 -13.63 8.10 33.08
C GLN A 95 -13.79 9.39 33.89
N TYR A 96 -12.83 10.31 33.79
CA TYR A 96 -12.92 11.61 34.47
C TYR A 96 -14.14 12.40 33.98
N ALA A 97 -14.35 12.47 32.66
CA ALA A 97 -15.51 13.14 32.10
C ALA A 97 -16.85 12.55 32.62
N ASN A 98 -16.96 11.24 32.68
CA ASN A 98 -18.15 10.58 33.22
C ASN A 98 -18.39 10.86 34.72
N GLN A 99 -17.32 10.92 35.48
CA GLN A 99 -17.41 11.18 36.92
C GLN A 99 -17.78 12.64 37.24
N PHE A 100 -17.21 13.61 36.52
CA PHE A 100 -17.29 15.02 36.90
C PHE A 100 -18.23 15.86 36.03
N PHE A 101 -18.46 15.49 34.76
CA PHE A 101 -19.25 16.30 33.85
C PHE A 101 -20.61 15.66 33.47
N GLY A 102 -20.94 14.52 34.10
CA GLY A 102 -22.21 13.83 33.87
C GLY A 102 -23.34 14.23 34.83
N ARG A 103 -23.07 14.96 35.92
CA ARG A 103 -24.05 15.20 36.98
C ARG A 103 -25.25 16.05 36.54
N ASP A 104 -25.02 17.06 35.75
CA ASP A 104 -26.03 17.98 35.25
C ASP A 104 -26.46 17.68 33.79
N SER A 105 -25.90 16.61 33.19
CA SER A 105 -26.21 16.20 31.83
C SER A 105 -27.23 15.07 31.79
N PRO A 106 -28.20 15.08 30.87
CA PRO A 106 -29.14 13.98 30.69
C PRO A 106 -28.51 12.69 30.17
N GLY A 107 -27.21 12.72 29.80
CA GLY A 107 -26.44 11.60 29.27
C GLY A 107 -25.13 11.34 30.02
N ALA A 108 -24.35 10.40 29.54
CA ALA A 108 -23.02 10.14 30.08
C ALA A 108 -22.12 11.38 29.95
N GLY A 109 -21.28 11.62 30.97
CA GLY A 109 -20.47 12.86 31.05
C GLY A 109 -19.50 13.06 29.84
N TRP A 110 -19.04 11.97 29.23
CA TRP A 110 -18.23 12.05 28.03
C TRP A 110 -18.95 12.71 26.83
N ARG A 111 -20.29 12.67 26.79
CA ARG A 111 -21.12 13.30 25.74
C ARG A 111 -21.40 14.77 25.98
N SER A 112 -21.18 15.27 27.20
CA SER A 112 -21.36 16.69 27.51
C SER A 112 -20.33 17.54 26.78
N ASP A 113 -20.60 18.83 26.57
CA ASP A 113 -19.65 19.74 25.93
C ASP A 113 -18.33 19.84 26.70
N MET A 114 -18.40 19.87 28.06
CA MET A 114 -17.21 19.84 28.90
C MET A 114 -16.43 18.53 28.74
N GLY A 115 -17.14 17.39 28.76
CA GLY A 115 -16.52 16.08 28.57
C GLY A 115 -15.83 15.95 27.22
N ARG A 116 -16.48 16.40 26.15
CA ARG A 116 -15.89 16.40 24.80
C ARG A 116 -14.59 17.20 24.74
N ILE A 117 -14.58 18.44 25.24
CA ILE A 117 -13.38 19.29 25.25
C ILE A 117 -12.28 18.66 26.11
N TYR A 118 -12.61 18.13 27.29
CA TYR A 118 -11.64 17.49 28.16
C TYR A 118 -10.99 16.23 27.53
N ILE A 119 -11.77 15.43 26.82
CA ILE A 119 -11.26 14.24 26.14
C ILE A 119 -10.30 14.65 25.00
N ILE A 120 -10.67 15.67 24.22
CA ILE A 120 -9.86 16.14 23.08
C ILE A 120 -8.59 16.84 23.57
N LEU A 121 -8.70 17.84 24.43
CA LEU A 121 -7.60 18.74 24.79
C LEU A 121 -6.87 18.34 26.08
N GLY A 122 -7.49 17.54 26.92
CA GLY A 122 -6.97 17.22 28.26
C GLY A 122 -7.35 18.24 29.32
N GLU A 123 -6.57 18.27 30.39
CA GLU A 123 -6.79 19.15 31.52
C GLU A 123 -6.46 20.61 31.20
N PRO A 124 -7.36 21.59 31.46
CA PRO A 124 -7.06 23.00 31.26
C PRO A 124 -6.00 23.49 32.25
N LYS A 125 -5.21 24.47 31.82
CA LYS A 125 -4.15 25.09 32.67
C LYS A 125 -4.73 25.81 33.87
N SER A 126 -5.88 26.46 33.70
CA SER A 126 -6.65 27.09 34.78
C SER A 126 -8.14 27.01 34.52
N VAL A 127 -8.91 27.05 35.59
CA VAL A 127 -10.37 27.04 35.58
C VAL A 127 -10.88 28.18 36.46
N GLU A 128 -11.63 29.08 35.88
CA GLU A 128 -12.33 30.15 36.60
C GLU A 128 -13.83 29.88 36.57
N LYS A 129 -14.50 30.09 37.74
CA LYS A 129 -15.93 29.76 37.92
C LYS A 129 -16.70 30.96 38.39
N PHE A 130 -17.77 31.28 37.69
CA PHE A 130 -18.69 32.38 37.95
C PHE A 130 -20.09 31.79 38.13
N GLU A 131 -20.32 31.07 39.25
CA GLU A 131 -21.52 30.23 39.42
C GLU A 131 -22.63 30.88 40.30
N ASN A 132 -22.28 31.86 41.10
CA ASN A 132 -23.21 32.43 42.10
C ASN A 132 -23.37 33.96 41.97
N LEU A 133 -23.29 34.47 40.75
CA LEU A 133 -23.44 35.90 40.47
C LEU A 133 -24.92 36.21 40.13
N TYR A 134 -25.43 37.33 40.64
CA TYR A 134 -26.84 37.71 40.42
C TYR A 134 -27.12 38.10 38.95
N ASP A 135 -26.17 38.79 38.32
CA ASP A 135 -26.35 39.35 37.00
C ASP A 135 -25.77 38.51 35.88
N ILE A 136 -24.94 37.49 36.19
CA ILE A 136 -24.24 36.66 35.23
C ILE A 136 -24.76 35.22 35.33
N LYS A 137 -25.08 34.63 34.19
CA LYS A 137 -25.42 33.21 34.14
C LYS A 137 -24.26 32.36 34.63
N PRO A 138 -24.48 31.21 35.28
CA PRO A 138 -23.40 30.31 35.68
C PRO A 138 -22.47 30.05 34.51
N THR A 139 -21.21 30.53 34.63
CA THR A 139 -20.20 30.49 33.58
C THR A 139 -18.91 29.90 34.14
N ILE A 140 -18.25 29.05 33.34
CA ILE A 140 -16.93 28.47 33.62
C ILE A 140 -16.02 28.77 32.45
N ILE A 141 -14.84 29.30 32.74
CA ILE A 141 -13.80 29.59 31.73
C ILE A 141 -12.64 28.62 31.92
N TRP A 142 -12.31 27.88 30.89
CA TRP A 142 -11.13 27.02 30.82
C TRP A 142 -10.07 27.66 29.97
N PHE A 143 -8.90 27.88 30.53
CA PHE A 143 -7.76 28.39 29.81
C PHE A 143 -6.80 27.28 29.43
N PHE A 144 -6.43 27.21 28.16
CA PHE A 144 -5.45 26.29 27.60
C PHE A 144 -4.22 27.05 27.12
N SER A 145 -3.02 26.49 27.33
CA SER A 145 -1.74 27.00 26.81
C SER A 145 -0.90 25.84 26.27
N ASP A 146 0.12 26.16 25.49
CA ASP A 146 1.06 25.22 24.88
C ASP A 146 0.38 24.27 23.86
N MET A 147 -0.66 24.76 23.17
CA MET A 147 -1.48 23.97 22.24
C MET A 147 -0.98 23.97 20.79
N ALA A 148 0.12 24.64 20.50
CA ALA A 148 0.68 24.74 19.13
C ALA A 148 1.04 23.37 18.51
N GLU A 149 1.44 22.40 19.33
CA GLU A 149 1.71 21.04 18.88
C GLU A 149 0.47 20.32 18.35
N LEU A 150 -0.71 20.72 18.77
CA LEU A 150 -1.99 20.19 18.27
C LEU A 150 -2.51 20.95 17.03
N GLY A 151 -1.75 21.89 16.49
CA GLY A 151 -2.20 22.73 15.37
C GLY A 151 -3.18 23.83 15.78
N LEU A 152 -3.32 24.08 17.08
CA LEU A 152 -4.21 25.10 17.66
C LEU A 152 -3.46 26.40 17.98
N PRO A 153 -4.17 27.53 18.20
CA PRO A 153 -3.54 28.71 18.78
C PRO A 153 -2.77 28.34 20.06
N ASN A 154 -1.62 28.97 20.28
CA ASN A 154 -0.77 28.63 21.43
C ASN A 154 -1.50 28.74 22.77
N SER A 155 -2.40 29.71 22.89
CA SER A 155 -3.28 29.85 24.05
C SER A 155 -4.68 30.31 23.64
N PHE A 156 -5.69 29.79 24.34
CA PHE A 156 -7.09 30.18 24.13
C PHE A 156 -7.94 29.80 25.34
N ASN A 157 -9.13 30.38 25.39
CA ASN A 157 -10.15 30.03 26.36
C ASN A 157 -11.22 29.17 25.73
N VAL A 158 -11.85 28.29 26.52
CA VAL A 158 -13.14 27.67 26.20
C VAL A 158 -14.09 28.05 27.32
N VAL A 159 -15.19 28.66 26.93
CA VAL A 159 -16.20 29.15 27.89
C VAL A 159 -17.41 28.25 27.86
N PHE A 160 -17.86 27.87 29.04
CA PHE A 160 -19.10 27.10 29.23
C PHE A 160 -20.06 27.89 30.03
N PHE A 161 -21.36 27.85 29.72
CA PHE A 161 -22.40 28.55 30.46
C PHE A 161 -23.71 27.75 30.51
N LYS A 162 -24.56 28.04 31.52
CA LYS A 162 -25.88 27.46 31.59
C LYS A 162 -26.89 28.40 30.93
N ARG A 163 -27.41 28.03 29.76
CA ARG A 163 -28.28 28.90 28.95
C ARG A 163 -29.50 29.45 29.68
N GLU A 164 -30.11 28.63 30.55
CA GLU A 164 -31.32 28.97 31.30
C GLU A 164 -31.07 29.09 32.83
N ASN A 165 -29.85 29.49 33.22
CA ASN A 165 -29.40 29.52 34.62
C ASN A 165 -29.36 28.15 35.31
N GLN A 166 -29.79 27.09 34.70
CA GLN A 166 -29.83 25.74 35.21
C GLN A 166 -29.57 24.71 34.12
N GLY A 167 -29.43 23.42 34.50
CA GLY A 167 -29.15 22.36 33.57
C GLY A 167 -27.64 22.22 33.27
N GLU A 168 -27.32 21.62 32.12
CA GLU A 168 -25.95 21.35 31.77
C GLU A 168 -25.19 22.58 31.25
N TYR A 169 -23.88 22.57 31.43
CA TYR A 169 -22.97 23.54 30.83
C TYR A 169 -22.82 23.28 29.33
N ARG A 170 -23.08 24.30 28.53
CA ARG A 170 -22.88 24.29 27.07
C ARG A 170 -21.71 25.17 26.66
N ILE A 171 -21.05 24.82 25.58
CA ILE A 171 -20.01 25.70 24.99
C ILE A 171 -20.65 27.02 24.58
N TYR A 172 -20.04 28.11 25.02
CA TYR A 172 -20.34 29.44 24.59
C TYR A 172 -19.59 29.80 23.32
N SER A 173 -20.29 30.32 22.33
CA SER A 173 -19.73 30.88 21.10
C SER A 173 -19.91 32.39 21.07
N PRO A 174 -18.82 33.18 20.94
CA PRO A 174 -18.94 34.63 20.80
C PRO A 174 -19.87 35.06 19.65
N LEU A 175 -19.86 34.35 18.54
CA LEU A 175 -20.66 34.67 17.35
C LEU A 175 -22.11 34.19 17.46
N SER A 176 -22.29 32.95 17.89
CA SER A 176 -23.60 32.29 17.90
C SER A 176 -24.45 32.67 19.14
N ASP A 177 -23.83 32.79 20.30
CA ASP A 177 -24.52 33.14 21.55
C ASP A 177 -24.43 34.64 21.84
N GLY A 178 -23.23 35.22 21.76
CA GLY A 178 -22.98 36.65 22.02
C GLY A 178 -23.01 37.04 23.50
N PRO A 179 -22.41 38.20 23.89
CA PRO A 179 -22.31 38.68 25.26
C PRO A 179 -23.63 38.78 25.98
N GLN A 180 -24.72 39.14 25.30
CA GLN A 180 -26.07 39.27 25.85
C GLN A 180 -26.59 37.97 26.47
N ASN A 181 -26.16 36.82 25.97
CA ASN A 181 -26.57 35.52 26.47
C ASN A 181 -25.84 35.07 27.75
N LEU A 182 -24.77 35.75 28.15
CA LEU A 182 -24.10 35.54 29.45
C LEU A 182 -24.76 36.33 30.59
N LEU A 183 -25.56 37.33 30.30
CA LEU A 183 -26.32 38.09 31.26
C LEU A 183 -27.61 37.35 31.66
N VAL A 184 -27.98 37.39 32.96
CA VAL A 184 -29.25 36.85 33.45
C VAL A 184 -30.41 37.73 32.99
N HIS A 185 -30.26 39.04 33.11
CA HIS A 185 -31.25 40.03 32.70
C HIS A 185 -30.58 41.03 31.78
N TYR A 186 -30.83 40.93 30.48
CA TYR A 186 -30.36 41.90 29.51
C TYR A 186 -31.56 42.60 28.89
N ALA A 187 -31.68 43.93 29.12
CA ALA A 187 -32.79 44.76 28.63
C ALA A 187 -32.39 45.62 27.39
N GLY A 188 -31.14 45.48 26.93
CA GLY A 188 -30.62 46.22 25.77
C GLY A 188 -31.01 45.62 24.43
N ASP A 189 -30.44 46.17 23.35
CA ASP A 189 -30.63 45.66 22.00
C ASP A 189 -29.93 44.32 21.82
N MET A 190 -30.71 43.25 21.61
CA MET A 190 -30.20 41.88 21.41
C MET A 190 -29.30 41.73 20.18
N THR A 191 -29.29 42.69 19.27
CA THR A 191 -28.43 42.69 18.08
C THR A 191 -27.12 43.46 18.26
N SER A 192 -26.97 44.18 19.38
CA SER A 192 -25.80 45.00 19.69
C SER A 192 -24.87 44.28 20.66
N TYR A 193 -23.87 43.58 20.08
CA TYR A 193 -22.81 42.92 20.88
C TYR A 193 -22.00 43.94 21.72
N SER A 194 -21.79 45.15 21.20
CA SER A 194 -21.01 46.17 21.90
C SER A 194 -21.67 46.69 23.17
N LEU A 195 -23.01 46.87 23.16
CA LEU A 195 -23.74 47.29 24.35
C LEU A 195 -23.76 46.18 25.41
N ALA A 196 -24.00 44.94 24.99
CA ALA A 196 -23.99 43.81 25.89
C ALA A 196 -22.59 43.56 26.48
N TYR A 197 -21.53 43.75 25.71
CA TYR A 197 -20.14 43.69 26.17
C TYR A 197 -19.85 44.76 27.22
N GLN A 198 -20.28 46.00 27.00
CA GLN A 198 -20.11 47.08 28.01
C GLN A 198 -20.84 46.78 29.30
N GLU A 199 -22.03 46.27 29.23
CA GLU A 199 -22.80 45.88 30.43
C GLU A 199 -22.12 44.71 31.17
N LEU A 200 -21.57 43.73 30.46
CA LEU A 200 -20.77 42.66 31.05
C LEU A 200 -19.48 43.19 31.68
N MET A 201 -18.81 44.16 31.02
CA MET A 201 -17.57 44.75 31.53
C MET A 201 -17.82 45.52 32.89
N ASP A 202 -18.98 46.14 33.02
CA ASP A 202 -19.37 46.81 34.27
C ASP A 202 -19.70 45.83 35.41
N LYS A 203 -20.19 44.64 35.10
CA LYS A 203 -20.61 43.64 36.06
C LYS A 203 -19.56 42.62 36.42
N GLU A 204 -18.89 42.05 35.39
CA GLU A 204 -17.85 41.04 35.57
C GLU A 204 -16.83 41.12 34.41
N PRO A 205 -15.78 41.91 34.59
CA PRO A 205 -14.75 42.14 33.57
C PRO A 205 -14.07 40.86 33.04
N ALA A 206 -13.91 39.85 33.91
CA ALA A 206 -13.28 38.58 33.49
C ALA A 206 -14.13 37.85 32.46
N VAL A 207 -15.45 37.78 32.66
CA VAL A 207 -16.39 37.18 31.70
C VAL A 207 -16.51 38.03 30.44
N ALA A 208 -16.52 39.37 30.60
CA ALA A 208 -16.56 40.28 29.44
C ALA A 208 -15.37 40.08 28.52
N THR A 209 -14.15 39.93 29.06
CA THR A 209 -12.91 39.74 28.27
C THR A 209 -12.97 38.57 27.31
N VAL A 210 -13.65 37.48 27.66
CA VAL A 210 -13.77 36.27 26.83
C VAL A 210 -15.06 36.22 26.00
N SER A 211 -15.97 37.21 26.20
CA SER A 211 -17.29 37.19 25.57
C SER A 211 -17.31 37.53 24.10
N LEU A 212 -16.30 38.26 23.58
CA LEU A 212 -16.18 38.59 22.16
C LEU A 212 -15.06 37.80 21.45
N SER A 213 -14.04 37.35 22.19
CA SER A 213 -12.98 36.49 21.65
C SER A 213 -12.49 35.50 22.70
N LEU A 214 -12.27 34.28 22.23
CA LEU A 214 -11.66 33.19 23.03
C LEU A 214 -10.14 33.19 22.96
N ILE A 215 -9.54 33.97 22.04
CA ILE A 215 -8.09 33.99 21.80
C ILE A 215 -7.52 35.25 22.47
N PRO A 216 -6.70 35.10 23.52
CA PRO A 216 -6.10 36.24 24.22
C PRO A 216 -5.23 37.10 23.28
N GLY A 217 -5.40 38.42 23.39
CA GLY A 217 -4.64 39.38 22.58
C GLY A 217 -5.15 39.55 21.14
N GLU A 218 -6.22 38.95 20.75
CA GLU A 218 -6.86 39.22 19.47
C GLU A 218 -7.47 40.61 19.46
N SER A 219 -7.09 41.42 18.46
CA SER A 219 -7.61 42.76 18.26
C SER A 219 -9.02 42.72 17.73
N GLN A 220 -9.97 43.24 18.48
CA GLN A 220 -11.40 43.25 18.08
C GLN A 220 -11.79 44.63 17.57
N ALA A 221 -11.91 44.73 16.25
CA ALA A 221 -12.41 45.93 15.62
C ALA A 221 -13.91 46.11 15.94
N MET A 222 -14.27 47.29 16.46
CA MET A 222 -15.66 47.70 16.75
C MET A 222 -16.41 46.80 17.74
N LEU A 223 -15.76 46.11 18.64
CA LEU A 223 -16.39 45.20 19.61
C LEU A 223 -17.31 44.17 18.95
N SER A 224 -16.84 43.59 17.85
CA SER A 224 -17.53 42.52 17.12
C SER A 224 -17.04 41.16 17.57
N PRO A 225 -17.89 40.09 17.52
CA PRO A 225 -17.50 38.74 17.83
C PRO A 225 -16.37 38.21 16.91
N SER A 226 -15.47 37.44 17.49
CA SER A 226 -14.32 36.88 16.79
C SER A 226 -14.71 35.71 15.87
N ILE A 227 -14.45 35.85 14.56
CA ILE A 227 -14.57 34.77 13.59
C ILE A 227 -13.51 33.68 13.84
N PRO A 228 -12.24 33.99 14.12
CA PRO A 228 -11.25 33.00 14.53
C PRO A 228 -11.67 32.13 15.71
N SER A 229 -12.37 32.70 16.72
CA SER A 229 -12.90 31.92 17.84
C SER A 229 -13.97 30.93 17.41
N GLU A 230 -14.83 31.29 16.45
CA GLU A 230 -15.81 30.37 15.87
C GLU A 230 -15.13 29.21 15.10
N ILE A 231 -14.12 29.52 14.29
CA ILE A 231 -13.33 28.53 13.56
C ILE A 231 -12.63 27.59 14.55
N LEU A 232 -12.08 28.13 15.64
CA LEU A 232 -11.44 27.36 16.69
C LEU A 232 -12.40 26.32 17.29
N LEU A 233 -13.61 26.75 17.69
CA LEU A 233 -14.60 25.89 18.34
C LEU A 233 -15.21 24.86 17.38
N GLN A 234 -15.58 25.29 16.18
CA GLN A 234 -16.38 24.47 15.26
C GLN A 234 -15.52 23.54 14.39
N LYS A 235 -14.29 23.92 14.12
CA LYS A 235 -13.44 23.20 13.20
C LYS A 235 -12.12 22.73 13.85
N GLN A 236 -11.31 23.64 14.39
CA GLN A 236 -9.96 23.30 14.81
C GLN A 236 -9.91 22.34 16.00
N ILE A 237 -10.62 22.64 17.09
CA ILE A 237 -10.66 21.76 18.27
C ILE A 237 -11.18 20.37 17.92
N PRO A 238 -12.33 20.19 17.24
CA PRO A 238 -12.85 18.85 16.92
C PRO A 238 -11.88 17.97 16.11
N VAL A 239 -11.07 18.54 15.22
CA VAL A 239 -10.15 17.77 14.36
C VAL A 239 -8.74 17.61 14.95
N SER A 240 -8.36 18.45 15.92
CA SER A 240 -7.01 18.49 16.48
C SER A 240 -6.53 17.15 17.06
N SER A 241 -7.45 16.32 17.55
CA SER A 241 -7.15 14.99 18.11
C SER A 241 -6.73 13.96 17.09
N TYR A 242 -7.00 14.18 15.80
CA TYR A 242 -6.71 13.23 14.75
C TYR A 242 -6.12 13.81 13.45
N GLU A 243 -6.03 15.14 13.30
CA GLU A 243 -5.54 15.78 12.07
C GLU A 243 -4.12 15.35 11.70
N ARG A 244 -3.29 15.03 12.70
CA ARG A 244 -1.91 14.57 12.51
C ARG A 244 -1.75 13.06 12.49
N VAL A 245 -2.83 12.32 12.64
CA VAL A 245 -2.79 10.85 12.59
C VAL A 245 -2.60 10.43 11.14
N LYS A 246 -1.57 9.63 10.90
CA LYS A 246 -1.35 8.99 9.61
C LYS A 246 -2.29 7.79 9.48
N ASP A 247 -3.40 7.99 8.78
CA ASP A 247 -4.47 6.99 8.67
C ASP A 247 -4.38 6.10 7.41
N ASP A 248 -3.27 6.17 6.67
CA ASP A 248 -3.03 5.34 5.47
C ASP A 248 -2.95 3.85 5.79
N TYR A 249 -2.57 3.49 7.03
CA TYR A 249 -2.58 2.11 7.49
C TYR A 249 -3.97 1.46 7.39
N ALA A 250 -5.04 2.23 7.55
CA ALA A 250 -6.40 1.73 7.54
C ALA A 250 -6.78 1.12 6.18
N ASP A 251 -6.50 1.85 5.09
CA ASP A 251 -6.71 1.34 3.72
C ASP A 251 -5.80 0.13 3.43
N LYS A 252 -4.55 0.19 3.89
CA LYS A 252 -3.61 -0.90 3.72
C LYS A 252 -4.05 -2.17 4.45
N LEU A 253 -4.57 -2.02 5.67
CA LEU A 253 -5.13 -3.12 6.44
C LEU A 253 -6.33 -3.73 5.71
N LEU A 254 -7.26 -2.92 5.21
CA LEU A 254 -8.42 -3.41 4.46
C LEU A 254 -8.00 -4.19 3.20
N LYS A 255 -7.00 -3.68 2.47
CA LYS A 255 -6.51 -4.28 1.22
C LYS A 255 -5.75 -5.59 1.43
N TYR A 256 -4.95 -5.69 2.49
CA TYR A 256 -4.05 -6.81 2.72
C TYR A 256 -4.47 -7.74 3.86
N LYS A 257 -5.68 -7.58 4.41
CA LYS A 257 -6.20 -8.36 5.55
C LYS A 257 -6.11 -9.87 5.39
N ASP A 258 -6.24 -10.37 4.16
CA ASP A 258 -6.22 -11.80 3.85
C ASP A 258 -4.78 -12.35 3.63
N ILE A 259 -3.79 -11.46 3.50
CA ILE A 259 -2.40 -11.78 3.21
C ILE A 259 -1.50 -11.53 4.43
N ILE A 260 -1.92 -10.62 5.32
CA ILE A 260 -1.17 -10.22 6.50
C ILE A 260 -1.73 -10.95 7.72
N ASP A 261 -0.87 -11.70 8.42
CA ASP A 261 -1.21 -12.25 9.72
C ASP A 261 -1.54 -11.14 10.73
N VAL A 262 -2.35 -11.50 11.73
CA VAL A 262 -2.82 -10.60 12.82
C VAL A 262 -1.71 -9.73 13.41
N ASP A 263 -0.52 -10.31 13.55
CA ASP A 263 0.64 -9.66 14.18
C ASP A 263 1.27 -8.52 13.36
N TYR A 264 1.03 -8.47 12.04
CA TYR A 264 1.61 -7.42 11.16
C TYR A 264 0.78 -6.15 11.10
N SER A 265 -0.53 -6.24 11.26
CA SER A 265 -1.45 -5.13 10.97
C SER A 265 -1.19 -3.85 11.77
N ALA A 266 -0.52 -3.96 12.91
CA ALA A 266 -0.21 -2.85 13.79
C ALA A 266 1.16 -2.19 13.54
N ASN A 267 1.98 -2.73 12.63
CA ASN A 267 3.38 -2.32 12.41
C ASN A 267 3.62 -1.75 11.01
N TYR A 268 2.65 -0.99 10.47
CA TYR A 268 2.87 -0.29 9.20
C TYR A 268 3.96 0.78 9.37
N ILE A 269 4.87 0.83 8.41
CA ILE A 269 5.95 1.81 8.33
C ILE A 269 5.80 2.56 7.01
N ASP A 270 5.85 3.88 7.04
CA ASP A 270 5.94 4.70 5.83
C ASP A 270 7.18 4.35 5.03
N ASN A 271 7.13 4.56 3.73
CA ASN A 271 8.27 4.39 2.86
C ASN A 271 8.34 5.46 1.77
N ASP A 272 9.55 5.74 1.34
CA ASP A 272 9.81 6.33 0.04
C ASP A 272 10.05 5.20 -0.95
N ASN A 273 9.57 5.36 -2.17
CA ASN A 273 9.72 4.33 -3.19
C ASN A 273 9.94 4.92 -4.57
N LEU A 274 10.47 4.09 -5.46
CA LEU A 274 10.65 4.43 -6.86
C LEU A 274 10.37 3.18 -7.69
N LEU A 275 9.60 3.32 -8.76
CA LEU A 275 9.34 2.26 -9.71
C LEU A 275 9.60 2.80 -11.13
N LYS A 276 10.36 2.05 -11.93
CA LYS A 276 10.78 2.43 -13.29
C LYS A 276 10.72 1.24 -14.23
N VAL A 277 10.24 1.48 -15.45
CA VAL A 277 10.21 0.46 -16.52
C VAL A 277 11.37 0.71 -17.46
N HIS A 278 12.15 -0.33 -17.72
CA HIS A 278 13.26 -0.31 -18.65
C HIS A 278 13.26 -1.57 -19.52
N ARG A 279 13.66 -1.47 -20.78
CA ARG A 279 13.79 -2.61 -21.68
C ARG A 279 15.26 -2.85 -21.94
N ASP A 280 15.72 -4.06 -21.68
CA ASP A 280 17.12 -4.42 -21.92
C ASP A 280 17.45 -4.64 -23.41
N ALA A 281 18.72 -4.90 -23.70
CA ALA A 281 19.20 -5.13 -25.05
C ALA A 281 18.60 -6.37 -25.74
N SER A 282 18.07 -7.34 -24.97
CA SER A 282 17.37 -8.51 -25.49
C SER A 282 15.91 -8.24 -25.87
N GLY A 283 15.40 -7.06 -25.53
CA GLY A 283 14.02 -6.66 -25.77
C GLY A 283 13.05 -7.01 -24.64
N VAL A 284 13.53 -7.58 -23.53
CA VAL A 284 12.72 -7.86 -22.34
C VAL A 284 12.52 -6.57 -21.56
N ALA A 285 11.26 -6.27 -21.23
CA ALA A 285 10.95 -5.16 -20.34
C ALA A 285 11.02 -5.63 -18.89
N TYR A 286 11.68 -4.80 -18.08
CA TYR A 286 11.84 -5.01 -16.64
C TYR A 286 11.23 -3.87 -15.86
N VAL A 287 10.60 -4.20 -14.76
CA VAL A 287 10.15 -3.27 -13.73
C VAL A 287 11.19 -3.26 -12.62
N HIS A 288 11.92 -2.16 -12.52
CA HIS A 288 12.88 -1.89 -11.44
C HIS A 288 12.18 -1.13 -10.34
N TYR A 289 12.35 -1.55 -9.10
CA TYR A 289 11.79 -0.83 -7.97
C TYR A 289 12.75 -0.78 -6.79
N LEU A 290 12.53 0.21 -5.94
CA LEU A 290 13.13 0.29 -4.62
C LEU A 290 12.08 0.70 -3.58
N ILE A 291 12.27 0.25 -2.36
CA ILE A 291 11.47 0.61 -1.19
C ILE A 291 12.45 1.01 -0.08
N GLU A 292 12.28 2.22 0.43
CA GLU A 292 13.05 2.79 1.54
C GLU A 292 12.10 3.00 2.72
N PRO A 293 11.91 2.00 3.60
CA PRO A 293 11.09 2.16 4.78
C PRO A 293 11.69 3.23 5.70
N ALA A 294 10.84 4.03 6.33
CA ALA A 294 11.27 5.12 7.23
C ALA A 294 12.18 4.62 8.36
N ARG A 295 12.05 3.36 8.72
CA ARG A 295 12.95 2.66 9.65
C ARG A 295 13.07 1.18 9.29
N LEU A 296 14.24 0.60 9.53
CA LEU A 296 14.45 -0.85 9.54
C LEU A 296 14.71 -1.28 10.97
N SER A 297 13.77 -2.00 11.56
CA SER A 297 13.94 -2.59 12.88
C SER A 297 14.76 -3.88 12.77
N LEU A 298 15.86 -3.96 13.53
CA LEU A 298 16.73 -5.13 13.60
C LEU A 298 16.64 -5.73 15.01
N GLU A 299 16.40 -7.03 15.09
CA GLU A 299 16.38 -7.76 16.36
C GLU A 299 17.81 -8.16 16.75
N LYS A 300 18.19 -7.93 17.99
CA LYS A 300 19.48 -8.38 18.52
C LYS A 300 19.40 -9.85 18.93
N SER A 301 20.18 -10.68 18.28
CA SER A 301 20.28 -12.12 18.57
C SER A 301 21.73 -12.52 18.86
N GLY A 302 22.11 -12.56 20.15
CA GLY A 302 23.49 -12.77 20.58
C GLY A 302 24.40 -11.63 20.08
N PRO A 303 25.49 -11.93 19.34
CA PRO A 303 26.40 -10.92 18.81
C PRO A 303 25.94 -10.27 17.51
N GLU A 304 24.82 -10.70 16.94
CA GLU A 304 24.34 -10.26 15.62
C GLU A 304 23.03 -9.48 15.72
N TYR A 305 22.83 -8.58 14.77
CA TYR A 305 21.56 -7.90 14.48
C TYR A 305 20.93 -8.54 13.25
N ARG A 306 19.63 -8.87 13.31
CA ARG A 306 18.95 -9.66 12.29
C ARG A 306 17.63 -9.02 11.86
N ALA A 307 17.30 -9.18 10.57
CA ALA A 307 15.96 -9.02 10.03
C ALA A 307 15.69 -10.11 9.00
N ASP A 308 14.49 -10.65 8.98
CA ASP A 308 14.03 -11.60 7.98
C ASP A 308 12.99 -10.90 7.09
N LEU A 309 13.46 -10.38 5.97
CA LEU A 309 12.60 -9.66 5.03
C LEU A 309 11.93 -10.64 4.07
N GLU A 310 10.62 -10.48 3.92
CA GLU A 310 9.78 -11.17 2.96
C GLU A 310 9.08 -10.13 2.08
N ILE A 311 9.18 -10.32 0.77
CA ILE A 311 8.62 -9.41 -0.21
C ILE A 311 7.66 -10.20 -1.10
N ASN A 312 6.38 -9.82 -1.09
CA ASN A 312 5.34 -10.43 -1.90
C ASN A 312 4.88 -9.41 -2.95
N GLY A 313 5.00 -9.76 -4.22
CA GLY A 313 4.58 -8.90 -5.32
C GLY A 313 3.41 -9.51 -6.09
N ILE A 314 2.43 -8.67 -6.42
CA ILE A 314 1.29 -9.01 -7.28
C ILE A 314 1.20 -7.97 -8.38
N VAL A 315 1.11 -8.43 -9.62
CA VAL A 315 0.91 -7.58 -10.80
C VAL A 315 -0.42 -7.97 -11.43
N SER A 316 -1.36 -7.05 -11.47
CA SER A 316 -2.69 -7.26 -12.03
C SER A 316 -2.90 -6.39 -13.26
N ASP A 317 -3.63 -6.91 -14.27
CA ASP A 317 -4.06 -6.14 -15.43
C ASP A 317 -5.24 -5.20 -15.11
N GLU A 318 -5.69 -4.42 -16.10
CA GLU A 318 -6.82 -3.48 -15.97
C GLU A 318 -8.15 -4.17 -15.59
N ARG A 319 -8.25 -5.49 -15.74
CA ARG A 319 -9.43 -6.30 -15.36
C ARG A 319 -9.32 -6.85 -13.94
N GLY A 320 -8.20 -6.58 -13.25
CA GLY A 320 -7.90 -7.17 -11.95
C GLY A 320 -7.37 -8.61 -12.01
N THR A 321 -7.07 -9.14 -13.20
CA THR A 321 -6.49 -10.47 -13.35
C THR A 321 -5.04 -10.45 -12.93
N THR A 322 -4.64 -11.33 -12.02
CA THR A 322 -3.23 -11.48 -11.63
C THR A 322 -2.44 -12.08 -12.79
N VAL A 323 -1.55 -11.28 -13.37
CA VAL A 323 -0.68 -11.67 -14.49
C VAL A 323 0.65 -12.23 -13.99
N TYR A 324 1.17 -11.69 -12.90
CA TYR A 324 2.41 -12.15 -12.28
C TYR A 324 2.35 -12.02 -10.76
N GLN A 325 2.91 -13.01 -10.10
CA GLN A 325 3.07 -13.01 -8.65
C GLN A 325 4.46 -13.54 -8.31
N PHE A 326 5.09 -12.96 -7.30
CA PHE A 326 6.39 -13.42 -6.82
C PHE A 326 6.54 -13.25 -5.32
N ASP A 327 7.37 -14.13 -4.75
CA ASP A 327 7.80 -14.08 -3.37
C ASP A 327 9.33 -14.02 -3.33
N ARG A 328 9.88 -13.15 -2.48
CA ARG A 328 11.31 -12.99 -2.26
C ARG A 328 11.62 -13.04 -0.78
N ALA A 329 12.77 -13.57 -0.44
CA ALA A 329 13.32 -13.55 0.91
C ALA A 329 14.67 -12.84 0.89
N ALA A 330 14.87 -11.90 1.80
CA ALA A 330 16.13 -11.17 1.97
C ALA A 330 16.53 -11.16 3.45
N PRO A 331 17.11 -12.25 3.96
CA PRO A 331 17.57 -12.29 5.34
C PRO A 331 18.78 -11.36 5.53
N ILE A 332 18.73 -10.52 6.56
CA ILE A 332 19.78 -9.59 6.96
C ILE A 332 20.44 -10.13 8.23
N ARG A 333 21.77 -10.16 8.24
CA ARG A 333 22.58 -10.49 9.41
C ARG A 333 23.78 -9.58 9.46
N LEU A 334 23.93 -8.84 10.54
CA LEU A 334 24.96 -7.83 10.73
C LEU A 334 25.69 -8.08 12.05
N GLY A 335 27.00 -8.12 11.99
CA GLY A 335 27.82 -8.01 13.20
C GLY A 335 27.75 -6.60 13.79
N LEU A 336 28.16 -6.43 15.06
CA LEU A 336 28.11 -5.16 15.75
C LEU A 336 28.81 -4.04 14.98
N ASP A 337 30.01 -4.28 14.44
CA ASP A 337 30.79 -3.29 13.69
C ASP A 337 30.07 -2.83 12.40
N GLN A 338 29.36 -3.74 11.74
CA GLN A 338 28.58 -3.43 10.54
C GLN A 338 27.34 -2.62 10.92
N PHE A 339 26.63 -3.05 11.97
CA PHE A 339 25.46 -2.38 12.47
C PHE A 339 25.78 -0.92 12.88
N GLU A 340 26.86 -0.70 13.65
CA GLU A 340 27.27 0.64 14.07
C GLU A 340 27.57 1.58 12.90
N LYS A 341 28.11 1.06 11.79
CA LYS A 341 28.38 1.85 10.57
C LYS A 341 27.14 2.28 9.82
N ILE A 342 26.06 1.52 9.90
CA ILE A 342 24.85 1.72 9.07
C ILE A 342 23.62 2.16 9.88
N LYS A 343 23.64 2.06 11.21
CA LYS A 343 22.47 2.35 12.06
C LYS A 343 21.88 3.75 11.87
N ALA A 344 22.72 4.73 11.48
CA ALA A 344 22.30 6.10 11.23
C ALA A 344 21.84 6.33 9.78
N ASN A 345 22.09 5.39 8.88
CA ASN A 345 21.79 5.53 7.47
C ASN A 345 20.41 4.93 7.14
N PRO A 346 19.66 5.55 6.24
CA PRO A 346 18.46 4.93 5.68
C PRO A 346 18.76 3.55 5.08
N PHE A 347 17.74 2.72 4.99
CA PHE A 347 17.80 1.41 4.34
C PHE A 347 17.07 1.47 3.00
N SER A 348 17.61 0.85 1.94
CA SER A 348 16.97 0.68 0.63
C SER A 348 16.96 -0.78 0.21
N PHE A 349 15.77 -1.33 0.03
CA PHE A 349 15.59 -2.62 -0.62
C PHE A 349 15.33 -2.40 -2.11
N GLN A 350 16.04 -3.11 -2.97
CA GLN A 350 15.92 -2.97 -4.42
C GLN A 350 15.74 -4.34 -5.08
N ASP A 351 14.79 -4.44 -6.02
CA ASP A 351 14.59 -5.65 -6.80
C ASP A 351 14.08 -5.31 -8.21
N VAL A 352 13.99 -6.34 -9.05
CA VAL A 352 13.60 -6.22 -10.46
C VAL A 352 12.87 -7.47 -10.91
N PHE A 353 11.87 -7.33 -11.78
CA PHE A 353 11.17 -8.46 -12.39
C PHE A 353 10.80 -8.17 -13.85
N PRO A 354 10.74 -9.21 -14.72
CA PRO A 354 10.34 -9.06 -16.11
C PRO A 354 8.82 -8.95 -16.23
N LEU A 355 8.35 -8.15 -17.21
CA LEU A 355 6.92 -7.96 -17.44
C LEU A 355 6.60 -7.82 -18.93
N VAL A 356 5.58 -8.54 -19.40
CA VAL A 356 5.10 -8.48 -20.80
C VAL A 356 4.36 -7.16 -21.07
N PRO A 357 4.20 -6.74 -22.35
CA PRO A 357 3.48 -5.51 -22.69
C PRO A 357 2.06 -5.46 -22.14
N GLY A 358 1.65 -4.28 -21.64
CA GLY A 358 0.32 -4.03 -21.09
C GLY A 358 0.30 -2.91 -20.07
N ARG A 359 -0.91 -2.65 -19.52
CA ARG A 359 -1.13 -1.76 -18.38
C ARG A 359 -1.40 -2.59 -17.14
N TYR A 360 -0.78 -2.23 -16.04
CA TYR A 360 -0.80 -3.02 -14.82
C TYR A 360 -0.85 -2.14 -13.59
N THR A 361 -1.47 -2.66 -12.53
CA THR A 361 -1.25 -2.19 -11.15
C THR A 361 -0.28 -3.16 -10.49
N VAL A 362 0.84 -2.64 -10.02
CA VAL A 362 1.86 -3.37 -9.26
C VAL A 362 1.64 -3.10 -7.78
N SER A 363 1.45 -4.16 -7.00
CA SER A 363 1.34 -4.11 -5.54
C SER A 363 2.44 -4.94 -4.93
N ILE A 364 3.31 -4.31 -4.13
CA ILE A 364 4.42 -4.98 -3.45
C ILE A 364 4.27 -4.80 -1.96
N LEU A 365 4.19 -5.89 -1.23
CA LEU A 365 4.16 -5.94 0.22
C LEU A 365 5.55 -6.35 0.70
N TRP A 366 6.15 -5.51 1.53
CA TRP A 366 7.43 -5.74 2.20
C TRP A 366 7.18 -5.98 3.69
N LYS A 367 7.69 -7.09 4.23
CA LYS A 367 7.47 -7.51 5.63
C LYS A 367 8.79 -7.86 6.30
N ASN A 368 8.93 -7.54 7.57
CA ASN A 368 9.97 -8.09 8.44
C ASN A 368 9.33 -9.11 9.39
N ARG A 369 9.64 -10.39 9.21
CA ARG A 369 9.02 -11.48 9.96
C ARG A 369 9.35 -11.48 11.44
N LEU A 370 10.52 -10.94 11.84
CA LEU A 370 10.95 -10.89 13.23
C LEU A 370 10.21 -9.81 14.01
N THR A 371 10.23 -8.58 13.49
CA THR A 371 9.64 -7.42 14.18
C THR A 371 8.17 -7.15 13.80
N LYS A 372 7.63 -7.95 12.88
CA LYS A 372 6.27 -7.79 12.34
C LYS A 372 6.01 -6.42 11.67
N ALA A 373 7.06 -5.68 11.38
CA ALA A 373 6.96 -4.44 10.62
C ALA A 373 6.67 -4.72 9.14
N PHE A 374 5.81 -3.90 8.53
CA PHE A 374 5.53 -4.01 7.11
C PHE A 374 5.35 -2.64 6.45
N THR A 375 5.51 -2.62 5.15
CA THR A 375 5.20 -1.48 4.29
C THR A 375 4.77 -1.96 2.91
N SER A 376 4.20 -1.11 2.07
CA SER A 376 3.77 -1.47 0.73
C SER A 376 4.03 -0.38 -0.29
N LEU A 377 4.30 -0.81 -1.52
CA LEU A 377 4.33 0.03 -2.71
C LEU A 377 3.16 -0.37 -3.61
N GLU A 378 2.46 0.61 -4.15
CA GLU A 378 1.45 0.42 -5.18
C GLU A 378 1.65 1.46 -6.27
N ALA A 379 1.70 1.02 -7.51
CA ALA A 379 1.91 1.91 -8.65
C ALA A 379 1.29 1.34 -9.92
N ASP A 380 0.76 2.23 -10.76
CA ASP A 380 0.36 1.89 -12.11
C ASP A 380 1.56 1.89 -13.04
N VAL A 381 1.63 0.88 -13.89
CA VAL A 381 2.75 0.63 -14.80
C VAL A 381 2.25 0.41 -16.21
N LEU A 382 2.84 1.13 -17.15
CA LEU A 382 2.69 0.87 -18.58
C LEU A 382 3.97 0.25 -19.12
N VAL A 383 3.86 -0.96 -19.67
CA VAL A 383 4.89 -1.60 -20.49
C VAL A 383 4.45 -1.48 -21.95
N PRO A 384 5.06 -0.62 -22.76
CA PRO A 384 4.67 -0.44 -24.15
C PRO A 384 4.87 -1.71 -25.00
N ASP A 385 4.18 -1.76 -26.13
CA ASP A 385 4.37 -2.84 -27.10
C ASP A 385 5.83 -2.99 -27.52
N SER A 386 6.25 -4.22 -27.84
CA SER A 386 7.63 -4.53 -28.20
C SER A 386 8.12 -3.81 -29.45
N GLN A 387 7.23 -3.42 -30.35
CA GLN A 387 7.53 -2.71 -31.59
C GLN A 387 7.38 -1.19 -31.49
N ALA A 388 6.83 -0.69 -30.38
CA ALA A 388 6.63 0.74 -30.19
C ALA A 388 7.98 1.49 -30.12
N PHE A 389 8.05 2.66 -30.77
CA PHE A 389 9.08 3.65 -30.49
C PHE A 389 8.75 4.35 -29.16
N TRP A 390 9.62 4.19 -28.19
CA TRP A 390 9.39 4.81 -26.86
C TRP A 390 10.70 5.06 -26.12
N MET A 391 10.61 5.87 -25.08
CA MET A 391 11.67 6.14 -24.12
C MET A 391 11.31 5.48 -22.79
N SER A 392 12.25 4.73 -22.21
CA SER A 392 12.07 4.16 -20.87
C SER A 392 12.00 5.27 -19.82
N SER A 393 11.41 4.95 -18.67
CA SER A 393 11.32 5.90 -17.56
C SER A 393 12.71 6.39 -17.15
N PRO A 394 12.98 7.71 -17.11
CA PRO A 394 14.27 8.23 -16.70
C PRO A 394 14.59 7.85 -15.25
N VAL A 395 15.82 7.40 -15.03
CA VAL A 395 16.37 7.10 -13.70
C VAL A 395 17.38 8.17 -13.34
N LEU A 396 17.13 8.89 -12.23
CA LEU A 396 18.06 9.87 -11.67
C LEU A 396 18.82 9.24 -10.51
N ALA A 397 20.15 9.24 -10.57
CA ALA A 397 21.01 8.65 -9.57
C ALA A 397 22.06 9.65 -9.07
N TYR A 398 22.44 9.50 -7.81
CA TYR A 398 23.53 10.31 -7.20
C TYR A 398 24.90 9.62 -7.31
N ARG A 399 24.92 8.36 -7.67
CA ARG A 399 26.14 7.56 -7.82
C ARG A 399 25.96 6.49 -8.90
N ILE A 400 27.02 6.20 -9.61
CA ILE A 400 27.12 5.03 -10.50
C ILE A 400 28.35 4.21 -10.13
N ASP A 401 28.27 2.89 -10.39
CA ASP A 401 29.40 1.98 -10.32
C ASP A 401 29.59 1.34 -11.71
N ARG A 402 30.73 1.65 -12.35
CA ARG A 402 31.05 1.21 -13.71
C ARG A 402 31.68 -0.19 -13.76
N GLU A 403 32.15 -0.68 -12.60
CA GLU A 403 32.74 -2.01 -12.47
C GLU A 403 31.75 -2.98 -11.80
N SER A 404 30.65 -3.27 -12.49
CA SER A 404 29.66 -4.19 -11.95
C SER A 404 30.24 -5.61 -11.83
N ARG A 405 30.26 -6.16 -10.61
CA ARG A 405 30.62 -7.55 -10.31
C ARG A 405 29.55 -8.56 -10.75
N PHE A 406 28.43 -8.09 -11.27
CA PHE A 406 27.24 -8.88 -11.58
C PHE A 406 27.13 -9.23 -13.07
N ARG A 407 28.25 -9.60 -13.71
CA ARG A 407 28.21 -10.06 -15.10
C ARG A 407 27.32 -11.28 -15.24
N GLY A 408 26.36 -11.21 -16.17
CA GLY A 408 25.45 -12.33 -16.46
C GLY A 408 24.25 -12.49 -15.53
N GLN A 409 23.96 -11.49 -14.66
CA GLN A 409 22.77 -11.46 -13.83
C GLN A 409 21.98 -10.18 -14.08
N SER A 410 20.65 -10.23 -13.98
CA SER A 410 19.82 -9.04 -13.92
C SER A 410 19.79 -8.52 -12.49
N LYS A 411 19.94 -7.21 -12.32
CA LYS A 411 19.89 -6.55 -11.02
C LYS A 411 19.14 -5.24 -11.15
N SER A 412 18.48 -4.83 -10.09
CA SER A 412 17.76 -3.56 -10.09
C SER A 412 18.68 -2.39 -10.43
N PHE A 413 18.25 -1.53 -11.36
CA PHE A 413 18.99 -0.35 -11.83
C PHE A 413 20.40 -0.66 -12.40
N LEU A 414 20.60 -1.85 -12.96
CA LEU A 414 21.80 -2.21 -13.72
C LEU A 414 21.50 -2.05 -15.21
N PHE A 415 22.10 -1.06 -15.87
CA PHE A 415 21.94 -0.77 -17.28
C PHE A 415 23.30 -0.78 -17.98
N ASN A 416 23.47 -1.53 -19.07
CA ASN A 416 24.73 -1.65 -19.80
C ASN A 416 25.97 -1.90 -18.94
N ASN A 417 25.85 -2.79 -17.93
CA ASN A 417 26.88 -3.09 -16.93
C ASN A 417 27.27 -1.91 -16.00
N VAL A 418 26.52 -0.82 -16.03
CA VAL A 418 26.67 0.28 -15.07
C VAL A 418 25.56 0.17 -14.03
N GLN A 419 25.96 0.04 -12.77
CA GLN A 419 25.02 0.04 -11.64
C GLN A 419 24.70 1.47 -11.25
N PHE A 420 23.44 1.85 -11.35
CA PHE A 420 22.93 3.12 -10.85
C PHE A 420 22.46 2.99 -9.42
N VAL A 421 22.70 4.02 -8.62
CA VAL A 421 22.15 4.16 -7.26
C VAL A 421 21.21 5.36 -7.25
N PRO A 422 19.91 5.13 -7.52
CA PRO A 422 18.94 6.21 -7.61
C PRO A 422 18.61 6.78 -6.24
N SER A 423 18.09 8.01 -6.22
CA SER A 423 17.47 8.63 -5.05
C SER A 423 15.95 8.42 -5.13
N SER A 424 15.34 7.81 -4.11
CA SER A 424 13.89 7.63 -4.05
C SER A 424 13.15 8.97 -4.10
N ARG A 425 13.65 9.95 -3.36
CA ARG A 425 13.10 11.32 -3.27
C ARG A 425 13.59 12.24 -4.37
N GLN A 426 14.55 11.78 -5.20
CA GLN A 426 15.20 12.59 -6.26
C GLN A 426 15.83 13.89 -5.72
N VAL A 427 16.41 13.85 -4.51
CA VAL A 427 17.09 14.97 -3.85
C VAL A 427 18.60 14.81 -4.00
N PHE A 428 19.27 15.90 -4.39
CA PHE A 428 20.70 16.00 -4.63
C PHE A 428 21.32 17.15 -3.85
N GLN A 429 22.62 17.11 -3.67
CA GLN A 429 23.39 18.20 -3.07
C GLN A 429 23.97 19.14 -4.12
N THR A 430 24.15 20.39 -3.75
CA THR A 430 24.93 21.32 -4.56
C THR A 430 26.34 20.78 -4.76
N GLY A 431 26.76 20.67 -6.04
CA GLY A 431 28.10 20.18 -6.41
C GLY A 431 28.19 18.68 -6.66
N GLU A 432 27.15 17.89 -6.38
CA GLU A 432 27.06 16.49 -6.86
C GLU A 432 26.96 16.44 -8.38
N ILE A 433 27.16 15.23 -8.93
CA ILE A 433 26.83 14.92 -10.31
C ILE A 433 25.49 14.18 -10.30
N LEU A 434 24.52 14.70 -11.05
CA LEU A 434 23.28 14.01 -11.33
C LEU A 434 23.51 13.08 -12.52
N TYR A 435 23.40 11.79 -12.29
CA TYR A 435 23.47 10.77 -13.34
C TYR A 435 22.06 10.45 -13.85
N LEU A 436 21.87 10.53 -15.16
CA LEU A 436 20.63 10.21 -15.83
C LEU A 436 20.81 8.96 -16.68
N SER A 437 19.94 7.97 -16.53
CA SER A 437 19.85 6.83 -17.46
C SER A 437 18.43 6.66 -17.98
N TYR A 438 18.31 6.33 -19.25
CA TYR A 438 17.08 5.91 -19.92
C TYR A 438 17.41 5.14 -21.21
N GLY A 439 16.49 4.28 -21.63
CA GLY A 439 16.58 3.57 -22.90
C GLY A 439 15.75 4.24 -23.99
N LEU A 440 16.27 4.30 -25.19
CA LEU A 440 15.52 4.59 -26.41
C LEU A 440 15.31 3.29 -27.17
N VAL A 441 14.05 2.94 -27.45
CA VAL A 441 13.68 1.66 -28.03
C VAL A 441 13.00 1.88 -29.37
N ASN A 442 13.40 1.08 -30.36
CA ASN A 442 12.86 1.11 -31.72
C ASN A 442 12.95 2.49 -32.40
N LEU A 443 14.10 3.15 -32.25
CA LEU A 443 14.37 4.43 -32.88
C LEU A 443 14.09 4.37 -34.40
N PRO A 444 13.24 5.28 -34.93
CA PRO A 444 13.02 5.42 -36.38
C PRO A 444 14.32 5.73 -37.13
N GLU A 445 14.41 5.30 -38.37
CA GLU A 445 15.62 5.45 -39.19
C GLU A 445 15.99 6.90 -39.45
N ASP A 446 15.00 7.78 -39.68
CA ASP A 446 15.18 9.22 -39.84
C ASP A 446 15.80 9.85 -38.59
N VAL A 447 15.33 9.47 -37.41
CA VAL A 447 15.87 9.94 -36.12
C VAL A 447 17.31 9.45 -35.91
N ARG A 448 17.61 8.21 -36.29
CA ARG A 448 18.96 7.64 -36.18
C ARG A 448 19.97 8.28 -37.14
N ARG A 449 19.52 8.82 -38.28
CA ARG A 449 20.40 9.47 -39.29
C ARG A 449 20.73 10.91 -38.95
N GLY A 450 19.79 11.65 -38.37
CA GLY A 450 19.98 13.08 -38.19
C GLY A 450 19.27 13.68 -36.97
N GLY A 451 18.67 12.84 -36.13
CA GLY A 451 18.02 13.31 -34.92
C GLY A 451 18.97 13.53 -33.75
N SER A 452 18.42 14.08 -32.68
CA SER A 452 19.13 14.35 -31.42
C SER A 452 18.22 14.18 -30.21
N VAL A 453 18.84 14.08 -29.03
CA VAL A 453 18.13 14.26 -27.76
C VAL A 453 18.51 15.62 -27.19
N ALA A 454 17.51 16.42 -26.86
CA ALA A 454 17.68 17.68 -26.17
C ALA A 454 17.32 17.52 -24.67
N TYR A 455 18.20 18.04 -23.81
CA TYR A 455 18.02 18.08 -22.37
C TYR A 455 17.83 19.54 -21.98
N THR A 456 16.72 19.84 -21.31
CA THR A 456 16.43 21.20 -20.83
C THR A 456 16.14 21.13 -19.33
N ILE A 457 16.93 21.82 -18.53
CA ILE A 457 16.68 21.95 -17.09
C ILE A 457 16.03 23.31 -16.83
N LEU A 458 14.89 23.28 -16.18
CA LEU A 458 14.11 24.48 -15.84
C LEU A 458 13.99 24.62 -14.33
N LYS A 459 14.06 25.87 -13.87
CA LYS A 459 13.70 26.29 -12.52
C LYS A 459 12.49 27.21 -12.61
N GLU A 460 11.40 26.87 -11.95
CA GLU A 460 10.15 27.66 -11.99
C GLU A 460 9.68 27.98 -13.44
N GLY A 461 9.87 27.02 -14.36
CA GLY A 461 9.53 27.21 -15.78
C GLY A 461 10.57 27.97 -16.62
N VAL A 462 11.60 28.54 -16.01
CA VAL A 462 12.68 29.27 -16.71
C VAL A 462 13.85 28.34 -17.02
N GLU A 463 14.32 28.34 -18.26
CA GLU A 463 15.47 27.53 -18.67
C GLU A 463 16.76 28.01 -17.96
N VAL A 464 17.42 27.09 -17.25
CA VAL A 464 18.70 27.35 -16.57
C VAL A 464 19.87 26.61 -17.24
N LYS A 465 19.60 25.52 -17.95
CA LYS A 465 20.62 24.78 -18.71
C LYS A 465 19.98 24.02 -19.87
N ARG A 466 20.69 24.04 -20.99
CA ARG A 466 20.36 23.20 -22.17
C ARG A 466 21.59 22.50 -22.68
N SER A 467 21.42 21.25 -23.09
CA SER A 467 22.44 20.47 -23.80
C SER A 467 21.75 19.55 -24.80
N SER A 468 22.52 19.00 -25.73
CA SER A 468 22.00 18.04 -26.72
C SER A 468 22.99 16.96 -27.01
N ARG A 469 22.48 15.79 -27.42
CA ARG A 469 23.25 14.63 -27.86
C ARG A 469 22.77 14.19 -29.24
N SER A 470 23.71 14.02 -30.21
CA SER A 470 23.39 13.46 -31.51
C SER A 470 23.02 11.98 -31.39
N LEU A 471 22.03 11.56 -32.15
CA LEU A 471 21.63 10.15 -32.32
C LEU A 471 22.21 9.52 -33.61
N GLN A 472 23.08 10.22 -34.29
CA GLN A 472 23.69 9.71 -35.51
C GLN A 472 24.53 8.45 -35.22
N GLY A 473 24.24 7.36 -35.94
CA GLY A 473 24.98 6.10 -35.84
C GLY A 473 24.66 5.25 -34.61
N VAL A 474 23.70 5.65 -33.77
CA VAL A 474 23.27 4.81 -32.63
C VAL A 474 22.49 3.58 -33.11
N PRO A 475 22.49 2.46 -32.34
CA PRO A 475 21.65 1.29 -32.59
C PRO A 475 20.16 1.63 -32.59
N ARG A 476 19.31 0.73 -33.13
CA ARG A 476 17.86 0.86 -33.11
C ARG A 476 17.30 0.95 -31.68
N SER A 477 17.95 0.30 -30.75
CA SER A 477 17.69 0.45 -29.31
C SER A 477 18.99 0.71 -28.59
N VAL A 478 19.01 1.67 -27.67
CA VAL A 478 20.22 2.12 -26.98
C VAL A 478 19.88 2.65 -25.59
N ASP A 479 20.71 2.30 -24.62
CA ASP A 479 20.70 2.92 -23.31
C ASP A 479 21.60 4.14 -23.32
N ILE A 480 21.08 5.24 -22.83
CA ILE A 480 21.79 6.52 -22.74
C ILE A 480 22.12 6.80 -21.28
N LEU A 481 23.38 7.17 -21.05
CA LEU A 481 23.88 7.71 -19.81
C LEU A 481 24.32 9.15 -20.03
N GLU A 482 23.81 10.07 -19.23
CA GLU A 482 24.23 11.47 -19.17
C GLU A 482 24.65 11.85 -17.77
N GLU A 483 25.57 12.82 -17.68
CA GLU A 483 26.10 13.34 -16.43
C GLU A 483 25.89 14.87 -16.38
N PHE A 484 25.18 15.32 -15.37
CA PHE A 484 24.91 16.75 -15.16
C PHE A 484 25.59 17.21 -13.87
N PRO A 485 26.76 17.86 -13.95
CA PRO A 485 27.35 18.54 -12.79
C PRO A 485 26.37 19.60 -12.28
N LEU A 486 26.02 19.51 -10.97
CA LEU A 486 25.11 20.44 -10.32
C LEU A 486 25.84 21.66 -9.70
N THR A 487 27.13 21.82 -10.02
CA THR A 487 27.91 23.01 -9.63
C THR A 487 27.27 24.26 -10.21
N GLY A 488 27.03 25.26 -9.36
CA GLY A 488 26.39 26.52 -9.75
C GLY A 488 24.87 26.53 -9.75
N PHE A 489 24.23 25.38 -9.51
CA PHE A 489 22.79 25.36 -9.30
C PHE A 489 22.45 25.83 -7.87
N SER A 490 21.43 26.68 -7.75
CA SER A 490 20.90 27.10 -6.45
C SER A 490 20.03 26.02 -5.83
N SER A 491 19.82 26.09 -4.52
CA SER A 491 18.83 25.24 -3.85
C SER A 491 17.43 25.57 -4.33
N ALA A 492 16.77 24.62 -4.98
CA ALA A 492 15.42 24.73 -5.54
C ALA A 492 14.94 23.38 -6.12
N SER A 493 13.67 23.33 -6.54
CA SER A 493 13.11 22.28 -7.39
C SER A 493 13.36 22.59 -8.86
N TYR A 494 13.71 21.56 -9.61
CA TYR A 494 14.01 21.62 -11.04
C TYR A 494 13.20 20.61 -11.83
N GLU A 495 12.78 20.99 -13.05
CA GLU A 495 12.21 20.07 -14.04
C GLU A 495 13.30 19.75 -15.10
N LEU A 496 13.57 18.48 -15.33
CA LEU A 496 14.39 18.01 -16.45
C LEU A 496 13.48 17.50 -17.55
N ARG A 497 13.55 18.15 -18.72
CA ARG A 497 12.88 17.74 -19.96
C ARG A 497 13.86 17.00 -20.84
N ILE A 498 13.45 15.85 -21.37
CA ILE A 498 14.20 15.03 -22.27
C ILE A 498 13.37 14.86 -23.54
N ALA A 499 13.77 15.50 -24.62
CA ALA A 499 13.05 15.50 -25.89
C ALA A 499 13.87 14.81 -26.98
N VAL A 500 13.31 13.79 -27.63
CA VAL A 500 13.87 13.22 -28.86
C VAL A 500 13.38 14.04 -30.04
N LEU A 501 14.32 14.62 -30.77
CA LEU A 501 14.06 15.45 -31.93
C LEU A 501 14.40 14.71 -33.21
N GLY A 502 13.55 14.87 -34.21
CA GLY A 502 13.85 14.45 -35.59
C GLY A 502 14.90 15.33 -36.26
N PRO A 503 15.37 14.97 -37.48
CA PRO A 503 16.33 15.78 -38.27
C PRO A 503 15.79 17.18 -38.62
N ASP A 504 14.48 17.34 -38.62
CA ASP A 504 13.74 18.59 -38.83
C ASP A 504 13.53 19.39 -37.54
N SER A 505 14.15 18.97 -36.41
CA SER A 505 13.98 19.51 -35.07
C SER A 505 12.57 19.38 -34.52
N THR A 506 11.69 18.60 -35.13
CA THR A 506 10.37 18.29 -34.57
C THR A 506 10.51 17.33 -33.39
N GLU A 507 9.72 17.57 -32.35
CA GLU A 507 9.66 16.71 -31.18
C GLU A 507 8.94 15.41 -31.51
N ARG A 508 9.61 14.28 -31.34
CA ARG A 508 9.06 12.93 -31.56
C ARG A 508 8.63 12.28 -30.27
N LEU A 509 9.35 12.50 -29.18
CA LEU A 509 9.05 12.04 -27.82
C LEU A 509 9.48 13.11 -26.83
N LEU A 510 8.68 13.30 -25.78
CA LEU A 510 9.02 14.13 -24.64
C LEU A 510 8.73 13.38 -23.33
N THR A 511 9.68 13.39 -22.44
CA THR A 511 9.49 12.97 -21.07
C THR A 511 9.99 14.03 -20.11
N LYS A 512 9.43 14.06 -18.90
CA LYS A 512 9.76 15.02 -17.85
C LYS A 512 10.01 14.28 -16.54
N THR A 513 10.98 14.76 -15.80
CA THR A 513 11.21 14.31 -14.42
C THR A 513 11.63 15.50 -13.58
N HIS A 514 11.44 15.41 -12.27
CA HIS A 514 11.77 16.49 -11.34
C HIS A 514 12.89 16.04 -10.42
N PHE A 515 13.66 16.99 -9.92
CA PHE A 515 14.65 16.77 -8.88
C PHE A 515 14.84 18.03 -8.05
N ASP A 516 15.21 17.82 -6.80
CA ASP A 516 15.45 18.91 -5.86
C ASP A 516 16.94 19.04 -5.55
N ILE A 517 17.41 20.25 -5.39
CA ILE A 517 18.76 20.52 -4.90
C ILE A 517 18.66 21.15 -3.52
N THR A 518 19.31 20.53 -2.53
CA THR A 518 19.34 20.98 -1.14
C THR A 518 20.72 21.56 -0.77
N PRO A 519 20.77 22.60 0.06
CA PRO A 519 22.02 23.14 0.59
C PRO A 519 22.54 22.36 1.82
N LEU A 520 21.77 21.38 2.32
CA LEU A 520 22.16 20.60 3.49
C LEU A 520 23.51 19.92 3.28
N GLY A 521 24.42 20.08 4.22
CA GLY A 521 25.83 19.75 4.10
C GLY A 521 26.15 18.25 3.96
N ALA A 522 25.23 17.34 4.31
CA ALA A 522 25.35 15.92 4.06
C ALA A 522 23.96 15.26 3.99
N LEU A 523 23.60 14.72 2.84
CA LEU A 523 22.48 13.84 2.71
C LEU A 523 22.89 12.42 3.17
N LEU A 524 22.20 11.88 4.16
CA LEU A 524 22.38 10.48 4.52
C LEU A 524 21.93 9.60 3.34
N ARG A 525 22.87 8.87 2.76
CA ARG A 525 22.59 7.95 1.66
C ARG A 525 22.31 6.54 2.17
N PRO A 526 21.33 5.85 1.62
CA PRO A 526 20.93 4.54 2.14
C PRO A 526 22.03 3.48 1.91
N TRP A 527 22.10 2.53 2.84
CA TRP A 527 22.73 1.26 2.55
C TRP A 527 21.73 0.34 1.84
N ILE A 528 22.21 -0.42 0.85
CA ILE A 528 21.36 -1.05 -0.15
C ILE A 528 21.48 -2.55 -0.06
N ILE A 529 20.34 -3.24 -0.05
CA ILE A 529 20.22 -4.65 -0.39
C ILE A 529 19.50 -4.76 -1.73
N SER A 530 20.11 -5.47 -2.66
CA SER A 530 19.54 -5.77 -3.97
C SER A 530 19.69 -7.24 -4.28
N LEU A 531 18.58 -7.88 -4.69
CA LEU A 531 18.57 -9.29 -5.04
C LEU A 531 18.95 -9.45 -6.52
N PRO A 532 19.94 -10.31 -6.85
CA PRO A 532 20.21 -10.66 -8.23
C PRO A 532 19.11 -11.57 -8.77
N GLN A 533 18.74 -11.37 -10.03
CA GLN A 533 17.75 -12.15 -10.75
C GLN A 533 18.40 -12.91 -11.92
N ALA A 534 17.70 -13.92 -12.42
CA ALA A 534 18.10 -14.61 -13.63
C ALA A 534 18.20 -13.62 -14.82
N PRO A 535 19.21 -13.76 -15.71
CA PRO A 535 19.36 -12.88 -16.86
C PRO A 535 18.19 -13.04 -17.84
N SER A 536 17.94 -12.02 -18.66
CA SER A 536 16.87 -12.03 -19.66
C SER A 536 16.95 -13.19 -20.64
N THR A 537 18.17 -13.67 -20.86
CA THR A 537 18.44 -14.82 -21.73
C THR A 537 18.25 -16.17 -21.05
N SER A 538 17.86 -16.23 -19.77
CA SER A 538 17.72 -17.49 -19.04
C SER A 538 16.41 -18.22 -19.37
N PRO A 539 16.36 -19.55 -19.19
CA PRO A 539 15.10 -20.29 -19.32
C PRO A 539 14.06 -19.87 -18.26
N GLU A 540 14.47 -19.48 -17.07
CA GLU A 540 13.59 -19.00 -16.00
C GLU A 540 12.83 -17.72 -16.43
N THR A 541 13.54 -16.78 -17.05
CA THR A 541 12.93 -15.53 -17.57
C THR A 541 11.96 -15.84 -18.72
N ALA A 542 12.36 -16.74 -19.63
CA ALA A 542 11.47 -17.16 -20.72
C ALA A 542 10.20 -17.83 -20.18
N ASN A 543 10.33 -18.73 -19.21
CA ASN A 543 9.19 -19.37 -18.57
C ASN A 543 8.27 -18.36 -17.87
N THR A 544 8.84 -17.44 -17.12
CA THR A 544 8.08 -16.39 -16.41
C THR A 544 7.26 -15.55 -17.40
N LEU A 545 7.86 -15.09 -18.50
CA LEU A 545 7.15 -14.31 -19.52
C LEU A 545 6.08 -15.14 -20.24
N GLY A 546 6.36 -16.42 -20.52
CA GLY A 546 5.39 -17.35 -21.09
C GLY A 546 4.17 -17.53 -20.20
N LEU A 547 4.37 -17.69 -18.90
CA LEU A 547 3.28 -17.81 -17.93
C LEU A 547 2.45 -16.52 -17.85
N GLN A 548 3.09 -15.34 -17.91
CA GLN A 548 2.38 -14.06 -17.94
C GLN A 548 1.46 -13.94 -19.16
N TYR A 549 1.91 -14.37 -20.35
CA TYR A 549 1.05 -14.43 -21.54
C TYR A 549 -0.10 -15.43 -21.38
N LEU A 550 0.12 -16.58 -20.74
CA LEU A 550 -0.96 -17.53 -20.44
C LEU A 550 -2.02 -16.91 -19.52
N GLN A 551 -1.60 -16.20 -18.47
CA GLN A 551 -2.52 -15.49 -17.58
C GLN A 551 -3.33 -14.40 -18.30
N LYS A 552 -2.73 -13.77 -19.31
CA LYS A 552 -3.43 -12.84 -20.21
C LYS A 552 -4.31 -13.52 -21.26
N ASN A 553 -4.43 -14.84 -21.23
CA ASN A 553 -5.14 -15.64 -22.21
C ASN A 553 -4.58 -15.49 -23.65
N ASP A 554 -3.26 -15.37 -23.77
CA ASP A 554 -2.53 -15.30 -25.05
C ASP A 554 -1.59 -16.51 -25.22
N PRO A 555 -2.13 -17.69 -25.54
CA PRO A 555 -1.32 -18.89 -25.73
C PRO A 555 -0.38 -18.81 -26.95
N ALA A 556 -0.67 -17.94 -27.93
CA ALA A 556 0.14 -17.77 -29.11
C ALA A 556 1.50 -17.15 -28.79
N GLN A 557 1.53 -16.13 -27.93
CA GLN A 557 2.74 -15.53 -27.41
C GLN A 557 3.42 -16.38 -26.33
N ALA A 558 2.64 -17.10 -25.52
CA ALA A 558 3.16 -17.96 -24.45
C ALA A 558 3.98 -19.13 -24.96
N ARG A 559 3.49 -19.79 -26.00
CA ARG A 559 4.05 -21.07 -26.53
C ARG A 559 5.54 -20.98 -26.88
N PRO A 560 6.02 -20.05 -27.73
CA PRO A 560 7.45 -20.01 -28.10
C PRO A 560 8.37 -19.76 -26.91
N LEU A 561 7.90 -19.04 -25.89
CA LEU A 561 8.67 -18.74 -24.68
C LEU A 561 8.77 -19.98 -23.78
N LEU A 562 7.66 -20.67 -23.55
CA LEU A 562 7.63 -21.89 -22.74
C LEU A 562 8.38 -23.03 -23.42
N GLN A 563 8.29 -23.15 -24.76
CA GLN A 563 9.06 -24.10 -25.55
C GLN A 563 10.58 -23.81 -25.40
N SER A 564 10.98 -22.56 -25.58
CA SER A 564 12.40 -22.15 -25.41
C SER A 564 12.92 -22.44 -24.00
N ALA A 565 12.10 -22.24 -22.96
CA ALA A 565 12.48 -22.55 -21.60
C ALA A 565 12.71 -24.05 -21.41
N HIS A 566 11.80 -24.88 -21.89
CA HIS A 566 11.92 -26.34 -21.81
C HIS A 566 13.08 -26.88 -22.64
N ASP A 567 13.28 -26.42 -23.88
CA ASP A 567 14.36 -26.89 -24.76
C ASP A 567 15.75 -26.61 -24.18
N ARG A 568 15.88 -25.55 -23.40
CA ARG A 568 17.15 -25.15 -22.78
C ARG A 568 17.40 -25.74 -21.41
N ALA A 569 16.37 -26.26 -20.77
CA ALA A 569 16.47 -26.98 -19.48
C ALA A 569 15.47 -28.15 -19.46
N PRO A 570 15.71 -29.19 -20.31
CA PRO A 570 14.78 -30.29 -20.50
C PRO A 570 14.64 -31.20 -19.24
N GLU A 571 15.53 -31.08 -18.27
CA GLU A 571 15.44 -31.79 -16.97
C GLU A 571 14.50 -31.08 -15.98
N SER A 572 14.05 -29.86 -16.27
CA SER A 572 13.18 -29.09 -15.38
C SER A 572 11.72 -29.53 -15.52
N ALA A 573 11.21 -30.29 -14.56
CA ALA A 573 9.81 -30.69 -14.51
C ALA A 573 8.84 -29.47 -14.48
N PRO A 574 9.13 -28.37 -13.76
CA PRO A 574 8.30 -27.16 -13.81
C PRO A 574 8.17 -26.58 -15.23
N PHE A 575 9.25 -26.47 -15.99
CA PHE A 575 9.20 -25.93 -17.36
C PHE A 575 8.45 -26.85 -18.32
N ALA A 576 8.67 -28.16 -18.20
CA ALA A 576 7.92 -29.16 -18.97
C ALA A 576 6.42 -29.08 -18.67
N ARG A 577 6.04 -28.99 -17.38
CA ARG A 577 4.64 -28.85 -16.96
C ARG A 577 4.01 -27.58 -17.55
N ASP A 578 4.71 -26.46 -17.47
CA ASP A 578 4.19 -25.18 -17.95
C ASP A 578 4.04 -25.16 -19.47
N LEU A 579 4.96 -25.80 -20.21
CA LEU A 579 4.80 -26.05 -21.66
C LEU A 579 3.59 -26.94 -21.93
N CYS A 580 3.39 -28.02 -21.16
CA CYS A 580 2.24 -28.90 -21.32
C CYS A 580 0.90 -28.16 -21.13
N ARG A 581 0.85 -27.13 -20.29
CA ARG A 581 -0.37 -26.29 -20.09
C ARG A 581 -0.79 -25.58 -21.39
N VAL A 582 0.15 -24.98 -22.12
CA VAL A 582 -0.19 -24.32 -23.39
C VAL A 582 -0.54 -25.32 -24.49
N LEU A 583 0.14 -26.49 -24.52
CA LEU A 583 -0.19 -27.55 -25.46
C LEU A 583 -1.58 -28.16 -25.18
N PHE A 584 -2.00 -28.23 -23.93
CA PHE A 584 -3.33 -28.68 -23.55
C PHE A 584 -4.42 -27.74 -24.09
N LEU A 585 -4.21 -26.42 -23.98
CA LEU A 585 -5.10 -25.41 -24.59
C LEU A 585 -5.18 -25.55 -26.10
N ALA A 586 -4.08 -25.93 -26.74
CA ALA A 586 -4.01 -26.20 -28.18
C ALA A 586 -4.55 -27.61 -28.56
N LYS A 587 -4.91 -28.44 -27.59
CA LYS A 587 -5.34 -29.85 -27.78
C LYS A 587 -4.26 -30.74 -28.40
N GLU A 588 -3.00 -30.42 -28.22
CA GLU A 588 -1.85 -31.21 -28.73
C GLU A 588 -1.46 -32.32 -27.75
N TYR A 589 -2.38 -33.22 -27.46
CA TYR A 589 -2.25 -34.21 -26.40
C TYR A 589 -1.10 -35.22 -26.60
N ALA A 590 -0.75 -35.57 -27.84
CA ALA A 590 0.39 -36.45 -28.13
C ALA A 590 1.71 -35.78 -27.72
N GLY A 591 1.87 -34.47 -27.96
CA GLY A 591 3.01 -33.70 -27.52
C GLY A 591 3.17 -33.68 -25.99
N ILE A 592 2.06 -33.52 -25.27
CA ILE A 592 2.05 -33.56 -23.80
C ILE A 592 2.55 -34.92 -23.27
N LYS A 593 2.06 -36.03 -23.85
CA LYS A 593 2.52 -37.38 -23.45
C LYS A 593 4.03 -37.54 -23.65
N SER A 594 4.55 -37.07 -24.79
CA SER A 594 5.97 -37.14 -25.10
C SER A 594 6.83 -36.33 -24.10
N ILE A 595 6.39 -35.12 -23.76
CA ILE A 595 7.10 -34.23 -22.82
C ILE A 595 7.01 -34.78 -21.38
N ALA A 596 5.86 -35.28 -20.95
CA ALA A 596 5.66 -35.78 -19.59
C ALA A 596 6.33 -37.14 -19.31
N GLN A 597 6.50 -37.97 -20.34
CA GLN A 597 6.99 -39.35 -20.20
C GLN A 597 8.30 -39.48 -19.38
N PRO A 598 9.32 -38.64 -19.56
CA PRO A 598 10.56 -38.76 -18.80
C PRO A 598 10.40 -38.54 -17.28
N TYR A 599 9.33 -37.90 -16.86
CA TYR A 599 9.09 -37.56 -15.46
C TYR A 599 8.18 -38.55 -14.72
N LEU A 600 7.50 -39.45 -15.45
CA LEU A 600 6.51 -40.40 -14.87
C LEU A 600 7.14 -41.52 -14.06
N GLY A 601 8.47 -41.72 -14.18
CA GLY A 601 9.21 -42.80 -13.52
C GLY A 601 9.66 -42.54 -12.09
N ASP A 602 9.54 -41.33 -11.59
CA ASP A 602 9.99 -40.91 -10.26
C ASP A 602 9.02 -39.92 -9.60
N ASP A 603 9.43 -39.31 -8.45
CA ASP A 603 8.57 -38.40 -7.69
C ASP A 603 8.15 -37.15 -8.46
N ARG A 604 8.83 -36.79 -9.56
CA ARG A 604 8.41 -35.67 -10.44
C ARG A 604 7.09 -35.94 -11.16
N LYS A 605 6.62 -37.22 -11.23
CA LYS A 605 5.32 -37.57 -11.80
C LYS A 605 4.17 -36.80 -11.18
N PHE A 606 4.28 -36.43 -9.90
CA PHE A 606 3.22 -35.73 -9.17
C PHE A 606 2.86 -34.36 -9.82
N ASP A 607 3.81 -33.70 -10.48
CA ASP A 607 3.56 -32.49 -11.24
C ASP A 607 2.66 -32.69 -12.48
N PHE A 608 2.55 -33.93 -12.99
CA PHE A 608 1.87 -34.26 -14.24
C PHE A 608 0.62 -35.11 -14.07
N LEU A 609 0.38 -35.77 -12.93
CA LEU A 609 -0.68 -36.77 -12.76
C LEU A 609 -2.07 -36.26 -13.16
N GLN A 610 -2.48 -35.06 -12.69
CA GLN A 610 -3.78 -34.50 -13.06
C GLN A 610 -3.86 -34.25 -14.57
N MET A 611 -2.85 -33.61 -15.15
CA MET A 611 -2.80 -33.32 -16.59
C MET A 611 -2.80 -34.58 -17.44
N MET A 612 -2.06 -35.61 -17.04
CA MET A 612 -2.04 -36.91 -17.75
C MET A 612 -3.39 -37.61 -17.65
N GLY A 613 -4.10 -37.48 -16.54
CA GLY A 613 -5.47 -37.90 -16.40
C GLY A 613 -6.40 -37.18 -17.37
N ASP A 614 -6.32 -35.87 -17.46
CA ASP A 614 -7.12 -35.04 -18.37
C ASP A 614 -6.80 -35.34 -19.85
N VAL A 615 -5.53 -35.50 -20.18
CA VAL A 615 -5.07 -35.89 -21.54
C VAL A 615 -5.58 -37.27 -21.93
N SER A 616 -5.40 -38.26 -21.05
CA SER A 616 -5.88 -39.65 -21.30
C SER A 616 -7.41 -39.69 -21.47
N ARG A 617 -8.13 -38.92 -20.64
CA ARG A 617 -9.60 -38.80 -20.79
C ARG A 617 -10.00 -38.15 -22.12
N ALA A 618 -9.30 -37.09 -22.55
CA ALA A 618 -9.56 -36.42 -23.81
C ALA A 618 -9.27 -37.31 -25.03
N LEU A 619 -8.32 -38.24 -24.90
CA LEU A 619 -8.00 -39.25 -25.93
C LEU A 619 -8.90 -40.50 -25.88
N GLY A 620 -9.85 -40.56 -24.96
CA GLY A 620 -10.73 -41.73 -24.79
C GLY A 620 -10.10 -42.88 -24.00
N GLU A 621 -8.90 -42.70 -23.45
CA GLU A 621 -8.18 -43.70 -22.67
C GLU A 621 -8.65 -43.70 -21.20
N HIS A 622 -9.96 -43.90 -20.99
CA HIS A 622 -10.63 -43.66 -19.71
C HIS A 622 -10.07 -44.51 -18.56
N ALA A 623 -9.70 -45.77 -18.83
CA ALA A 623 -9.09 -46.62 -17.80
C ALA A 623 -7.76 -46.08 -17.33
N GLN A 624 -6.93 -45.58 -18.23
CA GLN A 624 -5.63 -44.99 -17.90
C GLN A 624 -5.80 -43.63 -17.18
N ALA A 625 -6.78 -42.83 -17.58
CA ALA A 625 -7.14 -41.60 -16.92
C ALA A 625 -7.45 -41.81 -15.42
N ILE A 626 -8.25 -42.84 -15.11
CA ILE A 626 -8.60 -43.21 -13.73
C ILE A 626 -7.36 -43.59 -12.91
N VAL A 627 -6.40 -44.27 -13.51
CA VAL A 627 -5.14 -44.65 -12.84
C VAL A 627 -4.37 -43.37 -12.42
N TYR A 628 -4.16 -42.41 -13.32
CA TYR A 628 -3.47 -41.17 -13.02
C TYR A 628 -4.23 -40.33 -11.97
N TYR A 629 -5.53 -40.24 -12.08
CA TYR A 629 -6.34 -39.50 -11.11
C TYR A 629 -6.33 -40.14 -9.71
N LYS A 630 -6.37 -41.48 -9.63
CA LYS A 630 -6.28 -42.18 -8.35
C LYS A 630 -4.89 -42.01 -7.70
N ASP A 631 -3.82 -42.06 -8.50
CA ASP A 631 -2.47 -41.79 -8.00
C ASP A 631 -2.36 -40.33 -7.49
N TYR A 632 -2.97 -39.39 -8.21
CA TYR A 632 -3.05 -37.97 -7.73
C TYR A 632 -3.78 -37.88 -6.38
N LEU A 633 -4.97 -38.47 -6.25
CA LEU A 633 -5.74 -38.43 -4.99
C LEU A 633 -5.02 -39.12 -3.84
N GLY A 634 -4.28 -40.16 -4.12
CA GLY A 634 -3.47 -40.88 -3.13
C GLY A 634 -2.32 -40.01 -2.53
N HIS A 635 -1.80 -39.07 -3.32
CA HIS A 635 -0.69 -38.20 -2.92
C HIS A 635 -1.15 -36.86 -2.36
N PHE A 636 -2.10 -36.20 -3.03
CA PHE A 636 -2.54 -34.84 -2.71
C PHE A 636 -3.86 -34.76 -1.94
N GLY A 637 -4.58 -35.88 -1.80
CA GLY A 637 -5.91 -35.91 -1.20
C GLY A 637 -7.02 -35.53 -2.18
N MET A 638 -8.21 -35.30 -1.65
CA MET A 638 -9.44 -35.09 -2.44
C MET A 638 -9.38 -33.76 -3.22
N ASN A 639 -9.73 -33.86 -4.51
CA ASN A 639 -9.79 -32.73 -5.44
C ASN A 639 -11.02 -32.82 -6.31
N ILE A 640 -11.83 -31.78 -6.39
CA ILE A 640 -13.10 -31.71 -7.10
C ILE A 640 -12.93 -32.02 -8.60
N GLN A 641 -11.96 -31.41 -9.26
CA GLN A 641 -11.73 -31.58 -10.70
C GLN A 641 -11.32 -33.02 -11.02
N VAL A 642 -10.44 -33.58 -10.19
CA VAL A 642 -9.97 -34.98 -10.35
C VAL A 642 -11.09 -35.97 -10.09
N LEU A 643 -11.91 -35.75 -9.06
CA LEU A 643 -13.08 -36.55 -8.76
C LEU A 643 -14.10 -36.51 -9.92
N ASN A 644 -14.36 -35.33 -10.47
CA ASN A 644 -15.21 -35.16 -11.63
C ASN A 644 -14.60 -35.87 -12.86
N GLY A 645 -13.30 -35.79 -13.06
CA GLY A 645 -12.56 -36.52 -14.11
C GLY A 645 -12.71 -38.03 -14.00
N ILE A 646 -12.60 -38.59 -12.78
CA ILE A 646 -12.87 -40.00 -12.50
C ILE A 646 -14.33 -40.35 -12.83
N GLY A 647 -15.29 -39.58 -12.33
CA GLY A 647 -16.70 -39.80 -12.55
C GLY A 647 -17.06 -39.85 -14.04
N HIS A 648 -16.58 -38.90 -14.83
CA HIS A 648 -16.80 -38.90 -16.29
C HIS A 648 -16.11 -40.08 -17.00
N SER A 649 -14.91 -40.47 -16.54
CA SER A 649 -14.20 -41.61 -17.10
C SER A 649 -14.87 -42.95 -16.78
N GLU A 650 -15.33 -43.13 -15.53
CA GLU A 650 -16.09 -44.30 -15.11
C GLU A 650 -17.44 -44.41 -15.88
N MET A 651 -18.11 -43.27 -16.11
CA MET A 651 -19.33 -43.21 -16.90
C MET A 651 -19.09 -43.62 -18.37
N ALA A 652 -17.99 -43.16 -18.98
CA ALA A 652 -17.63 -43.55 -20.35
C ALA A 652 -17.28 -45.03 -20.46
N LEU A 653 -16.80 -45.67 -19.41
CA LEU A 653 -16.57 -47.11 -19.31
C LEU A 653 -17.83 -47.92 -18.95
N GLY A 654 -18.99 -47.28 -18.77
CA GLY A 654 -20.24 -47.90 -18.39
C GLY A 654 -20.35 -48.24 -16.90
N ASN A 655 -19.41 -47.87 -16.08
CA ASN A 655 -19.41 -48.11 -14.62
C ASN A 655 -20.21 -47.03 -13.90
N THR A 656 -21.52 -47.08 -13.93
CA THR A 656 -22.41 -46.10 -13.28
C THR A 656 -22.19 -46.04 -11.77
N ALA A 657 -21.85 -47.13 -11.11
CA ALA A 657 -21.62 -47.18 -9.67
C ALA A 657 -20.34 -46.39 -9.29
N GLY A 658 -19.25 -46.60 -10.04
CA GLY A 658 -18.02 -45.84 -9.89
C GLY A 658 -18.18 -44.35 -10.17
N ALA A 659 -18.94 -44.02 -11.22
CA ALA A 659 -19.25 -42.63 -11.57
C ALA A 659 -20.02 -41.92 -10.45
N LEU A 660 -21.10 -42.55 -9.94
CA LEU A 660 -21.87 -41.99 -8.83
C LEU A 660 -21.04 -41.77 -7.59
N TYR A 661 -20.21 -42.73 -7.20
CA TYR A 661 -19.32 -42.58 -6.06
C TYR A 661 -18.40 -41.37 -6.20
N ALA A 662 -17.74 -41.22 -7.34
CA ALA A 662 -16.82 -40.09 -7.57
C ALA A 662 -17.54 -38.73 -7.57
N PHE A 663 -18.71 -38.64 -8.23
CA PHE A 663 -19.50 -37.41 -8.28
C PHE A 663 -20.08 -37.04 -6.90
N GLU A 664 -20.57 -38.03 -6.13
CA GLU A 664 -21.04 -37.76 -4.76
C GLU A 664 -19.94 -37.25 -3.86
N LYS A 665 -18.73 -37.81 -3.95
CA LYS A 665 -17.56 -37.31 -3.23
C LYS A 665 -17.17 -35.87 -3.66
N SER A 666 -17.30 -35.55 -4.94
CA SER A 666 -17.09 -34.17 -5.42
C SER A 666 -18.14 -33.20 -4.87
N LEU A 667 -19.43 -33.64 -4.80
CA LEU A 667 -20.52 -32.84 -4.24
C LEU A 667 -20.45 -32.68 -2.71
N GLU A 668 -19.89 -33.67 -1.99
CA GLU A 668 -19.54 -33.51 -0.55
C GLU A 668 -18.57 -32.39 -0.32
N LEU A 669 -17.57 -32.19 -1.21
CA LEU A 669 -16.58 -31.10 -1.10
C LEU A 669 -17.14 -29.75 -1.53
N ASN A 670 -17.97 -29.73 -2.59
CA ASN A 670 -18.67 -28.55 -3.06
C ASN A 670 -20.08 -28.90 -3.54
N PRO A 671 -21.10 -28.60 -2.73
CA PRO A 671 -22.49 -28.85 -3.09
C PRO A 671 -23.03 -27.94 -4.21
N LYS A 672 -22.35 -26.82 -4.51
CA LYS A 672 -22.80 -25.86 -5.53
C LYS A 672 -22.25 -26.21 -6.91
N GLN A 673 -22.64 -27.38 -7.44
CA GLN A 673 -22.30 -27.88 -8.79
C GLN A 673 -23.61 -28.31 -9.46
N ASP A 674 -24.44 -27.36 -9.92
CA ASP A 674 -25.80 -27.60 -10.37
C ASP A 674 -25.88 -28.63 -11.53
N ASP A 675 -24.97 -28.53 -12.50
CA ASP A 675 -24.91 -29.49 -13.64
C ASP A 675 -24.58 -30.91 -13.16
N LEU A 676 -23.69 -31.02 -12.17
CA LEU A 676 -23.30 -32.31 -11.61
C LEU A 676 -24.43 -32.90 -10.75
N LEU A 677 -25.16 -32.08 -10.01
CA LEU A 677 -26.34 -32.47 -9.25
C LEU A 677 -27.42 -33.04 -10.17
N ALA A 678 -27.70 -32.35 -11.29
CA ALA A 678 -28.65 -32.85 -12.31
C ALA A 678 -28.18 -34.15 -12.91
N LEU A 679 -26.89 -34.30 -13.22
CA LEU A 679 -26.33 -35.55 -13.76
C LEU A 679 -26.46 -36.70 -12.76
N VAL A 680 -26.09 -36.51 -11.50
CA VAL A 680 -26.20 -37.53 -10.44
C VAL A 680 -27.65 -37.99 -10.25
N LYS A 681 -28.61 -37.03 -10.26
CA LYS A 681 -30.02 -37.34 -10.19
C LYS A 681 -30.47 -38.23 -11.35
N SER A 682 -30.11 -37.89 -12.59
CA SER A 682 -30.45 -38.66 -13.77
C SER A 682 -29.83 -40.07 -13.77
N LEU A 683 -28.61 -40.22 -13.23
CA LEU A 683 -27.95 -41.52 -13.10
C LEU A 683 -28.61 -42.42 -12.05
N LYS A 684 -29.16 -41.84 -10.99
CA LYS A 684 -29.91 -42.56 -9.95
C LYS A 684 -31.30 -43.04 -10.44
N GLU A 685 -31.93 -42.23 -11.28
CA GLU A 685 -33.25 -42.57 -11.86
C GLU A 685 -33.19 -43.68 -12.95
N LYS A 686 -32.01 -43.86 -13.56
CA LYS A 686 -31.76 -44.91 -14.56
C LYS A 686 -31.31 -46.25 -13.97
N LYS A 687 -31.13 -46.35 -12.69
CA LYS A 687 -30.74 -47.52 -11.94
C LYS A 687 -31.96 -48.21 -11.34
#